data_efc916860c27e2aa1b6d9760a454fefb
#
_entry.id   efc916860c27e2aa1b6d9760a454fefb
#
_cell.length_a   1.000
_cell.length_b   1.000
_cell.length_c   1.000
_cell.angle_alpha   90.00
_cell.angle_beta   90.00
_cell.angle_gamma   90.00
#
_symmetry.space_group_name_H-M   'P 1'
#
loop_
_entity.id
_entity.type
_entity.pdbx_description
1 polymer ?
#
loop_
_entity_poly.entity_id
_entity_poly.type
_entity_poly.pdbx_seq_one_letter_code
_entity_poly.pdbx_strand_id
1 'polypeptide(L)'
;MTAAPDALPPLAGLQIARLDWRRDDGDEEVPHSTAFDDVYFSRHDGRAETEHVFIHANRLPERLKVWQEPRPFVIGETGFGTGLNMLCAWACFEAHAPPTARLHLISTEKFPLAREDLARALAAWPDLAERAARLVAQWPEPVAGVHRLWLDDRVTLDLHFGDTTERLERLDGRVDAWFLDGFAPSKNPEMWQPELFAAMAARSRPGATLATFTCAGVVKRGLKAAGFAWRKVPGFGRKREMLAGEIAVPPEDRRRGATPWFTPPAAQPARRVVVVGAGIAGTSVAAALARRGVAVTLVDREGPGSGGSGNDQGALYVKLAADTNPQSRVYLAGLLHSRRLLEALDPERELWRPCGVLQLAMRDKEEARQARFLAHHPLPERVVHGVSANEASRLSGTPIDHGGLYYPEAGWVRPAALCRRLAAMPGVEFRRAEVVEMTPEDDGWTLEMADGERLAADQVVIATAALANRFAQTAALPLQPVRGQVSRLTLPEGTPTLERVVCAGGYVPPPLDGTLTFGATFAPNRDETDEREADHAANLAELEATLPAFVAALREAGATLEPGALAGRAAVRAASPDKSPYAGPVPVAEAWAADYARLAKDATRVPATPGRHHGGLWISAAHGSRGLASAPLCAELIASRICDEPLPLEAPLVDHLHPGRRLIRDLIQGKQDAASARGIGNGS
;
A
#
# COMPACT_ATOMS: atom_id res chain seq x y z
N MET A 1 -10.87 -34.39 -2.11
CA MET A 1 -9.67 -33.61 -2.43
C MET A 1 -10.09 -32.15 -2.29
N THR A 2 -9.90 -31.57 -1.12
CA THR A 2 -10.09 -30.14 -0.89
C THR A 2 -8.94 -29.41 -1.58
N ALA A 3 -9.28 -28.50 -2.51
CA ALA A 3 -8.31 -27.65 -3.16
C ALA A 3 -7.43 -26.98 -2.08
N ALA A 4 -6.12 -26.99 -2.28
CA ALA A 4 -5.21 -26.21 -1.47
C ALA A 4 -5.67 -24.73 -1.51
N PRO A 5 -5.53 -23.96 -0.41
CA PRO A 5 -5.86 -22.55 -0.43
C PRO A 5 -5.15 -21.92 -1.63
N ASP A 6 -5.90 -21.19 -2.45
CA ASP A 6 -5.51 -20.68 -3.76
C ASP A 6 -4.07 -20.18 -3.74
N ALA A 7 -3.19 -20.89 -4.44
CA ALA A 7 -1.82 -20.45 -4.62
C ALA A 7 -1.87 -19.07 -5.31
N LEU A 8 -1.36 -18.06 -4.64
CA LEU A 8 -1.29 -16.72 -5.22
C LEU A 8 -0.51 -16.80 -6.56
N PRO A 9 -1.00 -16.18 -7.63
CA PRO A 9 -0.31 -16.19 -8.91
C PRO A 9 1.07 -15.53 -8.79
N PRO A 10 2.01 -15.76 -9.70
CA PRO A 10 3.28 -15.05 -9.72
C PRO A 10 3.12 -13.53 -9.67
N LEU A 11 4.12 -12.82 -9.15
CA LEU A 11 4.23 -11.38 -9.36
C LEU A 11 4.46 -11.15 -10.85
N ALA A 12 3.61 -10.41 -11.51
CA ALA A 12 3.69 -10.24 -12.95
C ALA A 12 3.41 -8.82 -13.38
N GLY A 13 4.11 -8.40 -14.42
CA GLY A 13 3.69 -7.28 -15.25
C GLY A 13 2.44 -7.66 -16.06
N LEU A 14 1.61 -6.68 -16.33
CA LEU A 14 0.48 -6.83 -17.22
C LEU A 14 0.89 -6.51 -18.66
N GLN A 15 0.21 -7.14 -19.59
CA GLN A 15 0.33 -6.76 -20.98
C GLN A 15 -0.26 -5.37 -21.17
N ILE A 16 0.54 -4.44 -21.70
CA ILE A 16 0.08 -3.12 -22.09
C ILE A 16 -0.85 -3.25 -23.29
N ALA A 17 -1.94 -2.49 -23.30
CA ALA A 17 -2.85 -2.43 -24.43
C ALA A 17 -2.12 -1.98 -25.70
N ARG A 18 -2.38 -2.66 -26.81
CA ARG A 18 -1.89 -2.27 -28.13
C ARG A 18 -2.94 -1.44 -28.84
N LEU A 19 -2.60 -0.21 -29.14
CA LEU A 19 -3.46 0.73 -29.81
C LEU A 19 -3.09 0.88 -31.30
N ASP A 20 -4.15 1.08 -32.10
CA ASP A 20 -4.08 1.64 -33.43
C ASP A 20 -4.79 3.00 -33.41
N TRP A 21 -4.15 4.04 -33.91
CA TRP A 21 -4.71 5.37 -33.91
C TRP A 21 -5.38 5.59 -35.28
N ARG A 22 -6.71 5.55 -35.30
CA ARG A 22 -7.50 5.68 -36.52
C ARG A 22 -8.19 7.02 -36.59
N ARG A 23 -8.34 7.55 -37.80
CA ARG A 23 -9.13 8.76 -38.01
C ARG A 23 -10.61 8.40 -38.02
N ASP A 24 -11.38 9.16 -37.26
CA ASP A 24 -12.84 9.08 -37.26
C ASP A 24 -13.46 9.85 -38.42
N ASP A 25 -14.81 9.88 -38.50
CA ASP A 25 -15.56 10.59 -39.54
C ASP A 25 -15.29 12.13 -39.56
N GLY A 26 -14.67 12.67 -38.51
CA GLY A 26 -14.26 14.07 -38.36
C GLY A 26 -12.79 14.34 -38.70
N ASP A 27 -12.04 13.38 -39.25
CA ASP A 27 -10.60 13.41 -39.55
C ASP A 27 -9.72 13.53 -38.27
N GLU A 28 -10.28 13.20 -37.11
CA GLU A 28 -9.57 13.22 -35.81
C GLU A 28 -9.13 11.82 -35.38
N GLU A 29 -7.93 11.75 -34.79
CA GLU A 29 -7.37 10.47 -34.34
C GLU A 29 -8.02 10.00 -33.05
N VAL A 30 -8.53 8.76 -33.03
CA VAL A 30 -9.11 8.08 -31.88
C VAL A 30 -8.38 6.77 -31.58
N PRO A 31 -8.19 6.41 -30.29
CA PRO A 31 -7.55 5.16 -29.91
C PRO A 31 -8.48 3.98 -30.15
N HIS A 32 -7.98 2.99 -30.89
CA HIS A 32 -8.66 1.75 -31.23
C HIS A 32 -7.89 0.56 -30.65
N SER A 33 -8.57 -0.33 -29.93
CA SER A 33 -7.97 -1.55 -29.42
C SER A 33 -7.75 -2.56 -30.54
N THR A 34 -6.51 -2.98 -30.76
CA THR A 34 -6.22 -4.03 -31.75
C THR A 34 -6.66 -5.40 -31.27
N ALA A 35 -6.71 -5.64 -29.94
CA ALA A 35 -7.09 -6.91 -29.35
C ALA A 35 -8.59 -7.17 -29.40
N PHE A 36 -9.41 -6.12 -29.24
CA PHE A 36 -10.88 -6.24 -29.19
C PHE A 36 -11.58 -5.70 -30.42
N ASP A 37 -10.84 -5.10 -31.35
CA ASP A 37 -11.36 -4.45 -32.56
C ASP A 37 -12.50 -3.47 -32.22
N ASP A 38 -12.29 -2.63 -31.21
CA ASP A 38 -13.26 -1.68 -30.70
C ASP A 38 -12.58 -0.35 -30.34
N VAL A 39 -13.33 0.74 -30.29
CA VAL A 39 -12.84 2.08 -29.94
C VAL A 39 -12.92 2.30 -28.43
N TYR A 40 -11.98 3.03 -27.87
CA TYR A 40 -12.04 3.43 -26.46
C TYR A 40 -13.08 4.53 -26.21
N PHE A 41 -13.20 5.48 -27.14
CA PHE A 41 -14.21 6.54 -27.12
C PHE A 41 -14.37 7.19 -28.50
N SER A 42 -15.51 7.84 -28.73
CA SER A 42 -15.69 8.77 -29.84
C SER A 42 -15.25 10.16 -29.43
N ARG A 43 -14.37 10.80 -30.18
CA ARG A 43 -13.82 12.13 -29.82
C ARG A 43 -14.89 13.23 -29.77
N HIS A 44 -15.86 13.21 -30.67
CA HIS A 44 -16.95 14.18 -30.65
C HIS A 44 -17.97 13.94 -29.56
N ASP A 45 -18.28 12.68 -29.29
CA ASP A 45 -19.41 12.30 -28.43
C ASP A 45 -19.01 11.63 -27.12
N GLY A 46 -17.73 11.23 -26.95
CA GLY A 46 -17.27 10.41 -25.82
C GLY A 46 -17.55 11.02 -24.45
N ARG A 47 -17.31 12.33 -24.28
CA ARG A 47 -17.64 13.03 -23.04
C ARG A 47 -19.14 13.12 -22.81
N ALA A 48 -19.90 13.51 -23.83
CA ALA A 48 -21.36 13.61 -23.75
C ALA A 48 -21.98 12.22 -23.51
N GLU A 49 -21.43 11.15 -24.13
CA GLU A 49 -21.83 9.77 -23.84
C GLU A 49 -21.58 9.42 -22.36
N THR A 50 -20.40 9.71 -21.83
CA THR A 50 -20.07 9.48 -20.41
C THR A 50 -21.03 10.24 -19.48
N GLU A 51 -21.28 11.52 -19.74
CA GLU A 51 -22.20 12.33 -18.94
C GLU A 51 -23.62 11.75 -18.98
N HIS A 52 -24.13 11.35 -20.15
CA HIS A 52 -25.44 10.76 -20.28
C HIS A 52 -25.54 9.37 -19.63
N VAL A 53 -24.64 8.47 -20.00
CA VAL A 53 -24.72 7.05 -19.64
C VAL A 53 -24.36 6.82 -18.17
N PHE A 54 -23.31 7.48 -17.66
CA PHE A 54 -22.78 7.16 -16.33
C PHE A 54 -23.09 8.22 -15.29
N ILE A 55 -22.92 9.51 -15.61
CA ILE A 55 -23.10 10.58 -14.64
C ILE A 55 -24.60 10.80 -14.35
N HIS A 56 -25.39 11.07 -15.36
CA HIS A 56 -26.82 11.38 -15.19
C HIS A 56 -27.66 10.15 -14.86
N ALA A 57 -27.38 8.99 -15.46
CA ALA A 57 -28.14 7.77 -15.17
C ALA A 57 -27.93 7.24 -13.73
N ASN A 58 -26.78 7.54 -13.11
CA ASN A 58 -26.51 7.31 -11.69
C ASN A 58 -26.97 8.46 -10.79
N ARG A 59 -27.55 9.53 -11.36
CA ARG A 59 -28.00 10.74 -10.65
C ARG A 59 -26.90 11.36 -9.77
N LEU A 60 -25.64 11.39 -10.28
CA LEU A 60 -24.51 11.85 -9.49
C LEU A 60 -24.62 13.32 -9.07
N PRO A 61 -25.02 14.28 -9.94
CA PRO A 61 -25.16 15.68 -9.53
C PRO A 61 -26.05 15.85 -8.29
N GLU A 62 -27.21 15.21 -8.28
CA GLU A 62 -28.19 15.31 -7.20
C GLU A 62 -27.69 14.60 -5.93
N ARG A 63 -27.10 13.42 -6.07
CA ARG A 63 -26.61 12.63 -4.94
C ARG A 63 -25.40 13.29 -4.29
N LEU A 64 -24.48 13.81 -5.07
CA LEU A 64 -23.27 14.48 -4.58
C LEU A 64 -23.62 15.81 -3.88
N LYS A 65 -24.58 16.56 -4.39
CA LYS A 65 -25.02 17.84 -3.80
C LYS A 65 -25.48 17.70 -2.36
N VAL A 66 -26.07 16.58 -2.00
CA VAL A 66 -26.62 16.34 -0.65
C VAL A 66 -25.74 15.41 0.19
N TRP A 67 -24.54 15.05 -0.28
CA TRP A 67 -23.67 14.12 0.39
C TRP A 67 -23.06 14.71 1.66
N GLN A 68 -23.40 14.16 2.82
CA GLN A 68 -22.94 14.62 4.14
C GLN A 68 -22.39 13.47 4.99
N GLU A 69 -22.23 12.28 4.40
CA GLU A 69 -21.65 11.13 5.11
C GLU A 69 -20.18 11.41 5.47
N PRO A 70 -19.69 10.94 6.63
CA PRO A 70 -18.28 11.12 7.02
C PRO A 70 -17.30 10.32 6.14
N ARG A 71 -17.81 9.31 5.43
CA ARG A 71 -17.07 8.52 4.46
C ARG A 71 -17.10 9.15 3.05
N PRO A 72 -16.22 8.78 2.13
CA PRO A 72 -16.31 9.22 0.74
C PRO A 72 -17.53 8.63 0.03
N PHE A 73 -17.99 9.32 -1.01
CA PHE A 73 -18.84 8.71 -2.03
C PHE A 73 -17.98 7.81 -2.91
N VAL A 74 -18.39 6.57 -3.11
CA VAL A 74 -17.57 5.56 -3.82
C VAL A 74 -18.19 5.22 -5.17
N ILE A 75 -17.43 5.42 -6.25
CA ILE A 75 -17.79 5.02 -7.61
C ILE A 75 -16.90 3.86 -8.03
N GLY A 76 -17.51 2.76 -8.51
CA GLY A 76 -16.81 1.62 -9.07
C GLY A 76 -17.01 1.52 -10.58
N GLU A 77 -15.95 1.16 -11.31
CA GLU A 77 -15.97 0.98 -12.77
C GLU A 77 -15.34 -0.36 -13.17
N THR A 78 -15.86 -0.97 -14.21
CA THR A 78 -15.44 -2.28 -14.70
C THR A 78 -14.56 -2.25 -15.93
N GLY A 79 -13.89 -1.17 -16.21
CA GLY A 79 -12.96 -1.04 -17.33
C GLY A 79 -12.48 0.39 -17.45
N PHE A 80 -11.24 0.63 -17.03
CA PHE A 80 -10.68 1.98 -16.97
C PHE A 80 -10.50 2.62 -18.34
N GLY A 81 -10.03 1.83 -19.31
CA GLY A 81 -9.75 2.32 -20.65
C GLY A 81 -8.79 3.51 -20.64
N THR A 82 -9.27 4.68 -21.04
CA THR A 82 -8.52 5.94 -21.01
C THR A 82 -8.75 6.77 -19.74
N GLY A 83 -9.64 6.31 -18.85
CA GLY A 83 -10.00 7.03 -17.63
C GLY A 83 -10.94 8.22 -17.82
N LEU A 84 -11.52 8.38 -19.01
CA LEU A 84 -12.43 9.49 -19.31
C LEU A 84 -13.62 9.52 -18.32
N ASN A 85 -14.24 8.37 -18.04
CA ASN A 85 -15.37 8.29 -17.12
C ASN A 85 -14.99 8.75 -15.72
N MET A 86 -13.79 8.37 -15.22
CA MET A 86 -13.30 8.77 -13.92
C MET A 86 -12.98 10.26 -13.85
N LEU A 87 -12.43 10.85 -14.89
CA LEU A 87 -12.19 12.29 -14.97
C LEU A 87 -13.50 13.09 -15.03
N CYS A 88 -14.51 12.60 -15.75
CA CYS A 88 -15.84 13.20 -15.76
C CYS A 88 -16.53 13.10 -14.38
N ALA A 89 -16.41 11.96 -13.70
CA ALA A 89 -16.94 11.79 -12.36
C ALA A 89 -16.26 12.74 -11.35
N TRP A 90 -14.95 12.91 -11.45
CA TRP A 90 -14.21 13.89 -10.67
C TRP A 90 -14.67 15.33 -10.96
N ALA A 91 -14.81 15.72 -12.22
CA ALA A 91 -15.33 17.03 -12.59
C ALA A 91 -16.76 17.26 -12.05
N CYS A 92 -17.63 16.27 -12.13
CA CYS A 92 -18.98 16.30 -11.56
C CYS A 92 -18.94 16.48 -10.04
N PHE A 93 -18.04 15.77 -9.34
CA PHE A 93 -17.87 15.89 -7.89
C PHE A 93 -17.45 17.30 -7.49
N GLU A 94 -16.46 17.88 -8.16
CA GLU A 94 -16.01 19.26 -7.85
C GLU A 94 -17.09 20.29 -8.08
N ALA A 95 -17.94 20.10 -9.10
CA ALA A 95 -19.01 21.02 -9.45
C ALA A 95 -20.21 20.98 -8.46
N HIS A 96 -20.46 19.86 -7.80
CA HIS A 96 -21.71 19.64 -7.07
C HIS A 96 -21.54 19.31 -5.59
N ALA A 97 -20.44 18.65 -5.20
CA ALA A 97 -20.28 18.16 -3.84
C ALA A 97 -19.92 19.26 -2.83
N PRO A 98 -20.39 19.15 -1.57
CA PRO A 98 -19.96 20.06 -0.51
C PRO A 98 -18.45 20.06 -0.31
N PRO A 99 -17.84 21.14 0.19
CA PRO A 99 -16.38 21.23 0.40
C PRO A 99 -15.79 20.16 1.31
N THR A 100 -16.59 19.64 2.23
CA THR A 100 -16.19 18.58 3.18
C THR A 100 -16.34 17.17 2.63
N ALA A 101 -17.05 17.01 1.52
CA ALA A 101 -17.23 15.70 0.89
C ALA A 101 -15.94 15.18 0.27
N ARG A 102 -15.80 13.85 0.23
CA ARG A 102 -14.69 13.16 -0.42
C ARG A 102 -15.22 12.18 -1.47
N LEU A 103 -14.43 11.95 -2.50
CA LEU A 103 -14.72 11.01 -3.59
C LEU A 103 -13.66 9.91 -3.61
N HIS A 104 -14.11 8.66 -3.70
CA HIS A 104 -13.25 7.52 -3.90
C HIS A 104 -13.65 6.79 -5.18
N LEU A 105 -12.77 6.80 -6.14
CA LEU A 105 -12.92 6.14 -7.43
C LEU A 105 -12.22 4.77 -7.39
N ILE A 106 -12.88 3.74 -7.90
CA ILE A 106 -12.30 2.41 -8.11
C ILE A 106 -12.49 2.08 -9.58
N SER A 107 -11.43 1.67 -10.25
CA SER A 107 -11.56 1.13 -11.59
C SER A 107 -10.67 -0.08 -11.79
N THR A 108 -11.14 -1.05 -12.57
CA THR A 108 -10.38 -2.24 -12.92
C THR A 108 -9.83 -2.12 -14.33
N GLU A 109 -8.63 -2.66 -14.59
CA GLU A 109 -8.05 -2.67 -15.93
C GLU A 109 -7.13 -3.88 -16.12
N LYS A 110 -7.40 -4.67 -17.15
CA LYS A 110 -6.64 -5.87 -17.48
C LYS A 110 -5.45 -5.57 -18.40
N PHE A 111 -5.60 -4.58 -19.27
CA PHE A 111 -4.63 -4.17 -20.27
C PHE A 111 -4.39 -2.65 -20.19
N PRO A 112 -3.65 -2.18 -19.17
CA PRO A 112 -3.44 -0.75 -18.98
C PRO A 112 -2.73 -0.13 -20.20
N LEU A 113 -3.05 1.12 -20.49
CA LEU A 113 -2.36 1.88 -21.53
C LEU A 113 -0.92 2.21 -21.10
N ALA A 114 -0.03 2.36 -22.08
CA ALA A 114 1.22 3.05 -21.85
C ALA A 114 0.95 4.50 -21.42
N ARG A 115 1.83 5.07 -20.60
CA ARG A 115 1.69 6.46 -20.09
C ARG A 115 1.53 7.46 -21.24
N GLU A 116 2.32 7.30 -22.28
CA GLU A 116 2.32 8.16 -23.47
C GLU A 116 1.00 8.07 -24.25
N ASP A 117 0.47 6.86 -24.39
CA ASP A 117 -0.82 6.64 -25.06
C ASP A 117 -1.99 7.19 -24.24
N LEU A 118 -1.93 7.02 -22.90
CA LEU A 118 -2.89 7.63 -21.99
C LEU A 118 -2.90 9.16 -22.10
N ALA A 119 -1.72 9.76 -22.07
CA ALA A 119 -1.57 11.22 -22.21
C ALA A 119 -2.10 11.71 -23.54
N ARG A 120 -1.80 11.00 -24.66
CA ARG A 120 -2.29 11.30 -26.00
C ARG A 120 -3.80 11.20 -26.09
N ALA A 121 -4.39 10.13 -25.54
CA ALA A 121 -5.85 9.93 -25.56
C ALA A 121 -6.58 11.04 -24.79
N LEU A 122 -6.06 11.42 -23.60
CA LEU A 122 -6.68 12.44 -22.77
C LEU A 122 -6.49 13.88 -23.30
N ALA A 123 -5.52 14.12 -24.15
CA ALA A 123 -5.32 15.41 -24.83
C ALA A 123 -6.53 15.80 -25.73
N ALA A 124 -7.40 14.83 -26.06
CA ALA A 124 -8.66 15.09 -26.76
C ALA A 124 -9.66 15.96 -25.96
N TRP A 125 -9.46 16.11 -24.65
CA TRP A 125 -10.39 16.74 -23.71
C TRP A 125 -9.76 17.95 -23.00
N PRO A 126 -9.64 19.12 -23.64
CA PRO A 126 -8.99 20.30 -23.04
C PRO A 126 -9.59 20.73 -21.70
N ASP A 127 -10.90 20.61 -21.53
CA ASP A 127 -11.60 20.96 -20.27
C ASP A 127 -11.23 20.05 -19.10
N LEU A 128 -10.65 18.89 -19.35
CA LEU A 128 -10.17 17.94 -18.36
C LEU A 128 -8.65 17.94 -18.22
N ALA A 129 -7.93 18.82 -18.93
CA ALA A 129 -6.47 18.79 -19.05
C ALA A 129 -5.73 18.80 -17.71
N GLU A 130 -6.15 19.61 -16.75
CA GLU A 130 -5.52 19.66 -15.42
C GLU A 130 -5.68 18.33 -14.68
N ARG A 131 -6.89 17.74 -14.68
CA ARG A 131 -7.17 16.45 -14.05
C ARG A 131 -6.43 15.32 -14.76
N ALA A 132 -6.40 15.35 -16.08
CA ALA A 132 -5.65 14.41 -16.91
C ALA A 132 -4.14 14.46 -16.59
N ALA A 133 -3.57 15.65 -16.46
CA ALA A 133 -2.16 15.82 -16.10
C ALA A 133 -1.83 15.19 -14.72
N ARG A 134 -2.69 15.39 -13.72
CA ARG A 134 -2.53 14.80 -12.39
C ARG A 134 -2.62 13.26 -12.41
N LEU A 135 -3.52 12.70 -13.21
CA LEU A 135 -3.64 11.26 -13.42
C LEU A 135 -2.39 10.69 -14.10
N VAL A 136 -1.97 11.29 -15.22
CA VAL A 136 -0.80 10.84 -16.01
C VAL A 136 0.49 10.93 -15.20
N ALA A 137 0.65 11.97 -14.38
CA ALA A 137 1.83 12.13 -13.52
C ALA A 137 1.99 10.97 -12.52
N GLN A 138 0.88 10.40 -12.04
CA GLN A 138 0.86 9.30 -11.09
C GLN A 138 0.60 7.92 -11.72
N TRP A 139 0.53 7.82 -13.07
CA TRP A 139 0.21 6.58 -13.76
C TRP A 139 1.16 5.47 -13.35
N PRO A 140 0.64 4.35 -12.80
CA PRO A 140 1.49 3.32 -12.22
C PRO A 140 2.17 2.45 -13.26
N GLU A 141 3.23 1.76 -12.85
CA GLU A 141 3.80 0.65 -13.61
C GLU A 141 2.75 -0.45 -13.80
N PRO A 142 2.74 -1.16 -14.94
CA PRO A 142 1.76 -2.19 -15.25
C PRO A 142 2.01 -3.48 -14.47
N VAL A 143 1.85 -3.42 -13.16
CA VAL A 143 1.98 -4.55 -12.23
C VAL A 143 0.62 -4.91 -11.68
N ALA A 144 0.28 -6.21 -11.69
CA ALA A 144 -0.99 -6.69 -11.15
C ALA A 144 -1.15 -6.36 -9.66
N GLY A 145 -2.33 -5.90 -9.26
CA GLY A 145 -2.64 -5.51 -7.90
C GLY A 145 -3.38 -4.19 -7.79
N VAL A 146 -3.38 -3.59 -6.60
CA VAL A 146 -4.05 -2.32 -6.33
C VAL A 146 -3.04 -1.18 -6.33
N HIS A 147 -3.33 -0.12 -7.06
CA HIS A 147 -2.52 1.09 -7.13
C HIS A 147 -3.36 2.28 -6.69
N ARG A 148 -3.11 2.79 -5.48
CA ARG A 148 -3.78 3.98 -4.96
C ARG A 148 -3.10 5.24 -5.43
N LEU A 149 -3.89 6.15 -6.02
CA LEU A 149 -3.49 7.48 -6.47
C LEU A 149 -4.28 8.54 -5.70
N TRP A 150 -3.61 9.57 -5.23
CA TRP A 150 -4.24 10.77 -4.71
C TRP A 150 -4.28 11.81 -5.83
N LEU A 151 -5.44 11.93 -6.48
CA LEU A 151 -5.63 12.86 -7.60
C LEU A 151 -5.80 14.29 -7.13
N ASP A 152 -6.39 14.45 -5.94
CA ASP A 152 -6.63 15.73 -5.27
C ASP A 152 -6.70 15.48 -3.74
N ASP A 153 -6.76 16.54 -2.94
CA ASP A 153 -6.91 16.44 -1.48
C ASP A 153 -8.19 15.69 -1.05
N ARG A 154 -9.22 15.71 -1.92
CA ARG A 154 -10.52 15.07 -1.67
C ARG A 154 -10.85 13.91 -2.60
N VAL A 155 -9.98 13.61 -3.56
CA VAL A 155 -10.26 12.62 -4.61
C VAL A 155 -9.17 11.56 -4.66
N THR A 156 -9.56 10.32 -4.36
CA THR A 156 -8.69 9.14 -4.43
C THR A 156 -9.14 8.25 -5.59
N LEU A 157 -8.19 7.66 -6.29
CA LEU A 157 -8.43 6.62 -7.29
C LEU A 157 -7.63 5.37 -6.93
N ASP A 158 -8.32 4.24 -6.81
CA ASP A 158 -7.73 2.91 -6.72
C ASP A 158 -7.85 2.21 -8.08
N LEU A 159 -6.72 2.01 -8.74
CA LEU A 159 -6.62 1.22 -9.96
C LEU A 159 -6.35 -0.24 -9.59
N HIS A 160 -7.28 -1.11 -9.90
CA HIS A 160 -7.18 -2.55 -9.71
C HIS A 160 -6.72 -3.20 -11.01
N PHE A 161 -5.42 -3.35 -11.18
CA PHE A 161 -4.83 -3.94 -12.37
C PHE A 161 -4.93 -5.47 -12.36
N GLY A 162 -5.58 -6.03 -13.38
CA GLY A 162 -5.86 -7.44 -13.55
C GLY A 162 -7.25 -7.73 -14.08
N ASP A 163 -7.65 -8.99 -14.06
CA ASP A 163 -8.99 -9.41 -14.48
C ASP A 163 -10.08 -8.78 -13.59
N THR A 164 -11.08 -8.17 -14.20
CA THR A 164 -12.11 -7.39 -13.47
C THR A 164 -12.84 -8.21 -12.43
N THR A 165 -13.28 -9.40 -12.78
CA THR A 165 -14.03 -10.27 -11.84
C THR A 165 -13.14 -10.65 -10.66
N GLU A 166 -11.94 -11.13 -10.91
CA GLU A 166 -10.96 -11.47 -9.88
C GLU A 166 -10.64 -10.28 -8.97
N ARG A 167 -10.45 -9.08 -9.55
CA ARG A 167 -10.15 -7.87 -8.77
C ARG A 167 -11.33 -7.48 -7.87
N LEU A 168 -12.57 -7.54 -8.37
CA LEU A 168 -13.76 -7.22 -7.58
C LEU A 168 -14.04 -8.27 -6.48
N GLU A 169 -13.80 -9.55 -6.74
CA GLU A 169 -13.89 -10.59 -5.72
C GLU A 169 -12.92 -10.35 -4.54
N ARG A 170 -11.74 -9.81 -4.83
CA ARG A 170 -10.69 -9.51 -3.83
C ARG A 170 -10.78 -8.10 -3.25
N LEU A 171 -11.62 -7.23 -3.79
CA LEU A 171 -11.81 -5.87 -3.30
C LEU A 171 -12.32 -5.87 -1.86
N ASP A 172 -11.63 -5.18 -0.96
CA ASP A 172 -12.13 -4.88 0.38
C ASP A 172 -12.67 -3.44 0.41
N GLY A 173 -13.94 -3.31 0.11
CA GLY A 173 -14.64 -2.03 -0.01
C GLY A 173 -16.05 -2.21 -0.54
N ARG A 174 -16.84 -1.13 -0.50
CA ARG A 174 -18.22 -1.10 -1.00
C ARG A 174 -18.46 0.14 -1.84
N VAL A 175 -19.29 0.00 -2.87
CA VAL A 175 -19.54 0.97 -3.94
C VAL A 175 -20.95 1.54 -3.83
N ASP A 176 -21.08 2.86 -4.04
CA ASP A 176 -22.36 3.59 -4.06
C ASP A 176 -22.94 3.72 -5.47
N ALA A 177 -22.10 3.76 -6.50
CA ALA A 177 -22.52 3.85 -7.89
C ALA A 177 -21.58 3.07 -8.82
N TRP A 178 -22.14 2.27 -9.72
CA TRP A 178 -21.38 1.49 -10.68
C TRP A 178 -21.45 2.09 -12.09
N PHE A 179 -20.29 2.22 -12.72
CA PHE A 179 -20.11 2.43 -14.14
C PHE A 179 -19.77 1.07 -14.74
N LEU A 180 -20.78 0.36 -15.24
CA LEU A 180 -20.59 -0.94 -15.89
C LEU A 180 -20.19 -0.70 -17.32
N ASP A 181 -18.90 -0.50 -17.53
CA ASP A 181 -18.27 -0.18 -18.80
C ASP A 181 -17.28 -1.26 -19.24
N GLY A 182 -16.77 -1.15 -20.44
CA GLY A 182 -15.85 -2.06 -21.10
C GLY A 182 -16.21 -2.22 -22.58
N PHE A 183 -15.42 -2.98 -23.31
CA PHE A 183 -15.73 -3.32 -24.69
C PHE A 183 -17.06 -4.09 -24.79
N ALA A 184 -17.76 -3.90 -25.91
CA ALA A 184 -19.09 -4.46 -26.11
C ALA A 184 -19.14 -5.98 -25.81
N PRO A 185 -20.24 -6.52 -25.23
CA PRO A 185 -20.34 -7.94 -24.88
C PRO A 185 -20.06 -8.90 -26.05
N SER A 186 -20.32 -8.48 -27.29
CA SER A 186 -19.99 -9.24 -28.50
C SER A 186 -18.51 -9.24 -28.86
N LYS A 187 -17.74 -8.25 -28.38
CA LYS A 187 -16.30 -8.08 -28.62
C LYS A 187 -15.45 -8.65 -27.48
N ASN A 188 -15.95 -8.60 -26.27
CA ASN A 188 -15.26 -9.09 -25.06
C ASN A 188 -16.21 -9.93 -24.17
N PRO A 189 -16.69 -11.09 -24.64
CA PRO A 189 -17.66 -11.90 -23.90
C PRO A 189 -17.11 -12.45 -22.57
N GLU A 190 -15.78 -12.58 -22.43
CA GLU A 190 -15.14 -13.08 -21.21
C GLU A 190 -15.39 -12.17 -20.00
N MET A 191 -15.49 -10.87 -20.21
CA MET A 191 -15.74 -9.90 -19.14
C MET A 191 -17.20 -9.98 -18.63
N TRP A 192 -18.19 -10.28 -19.48
CA TRP A 192 -19.60 -10.15 -19.17
C TRP A 192 -20.22 -11.46 -18.65
N GLN A 193 -19.51 -12.15 -17.75
CA GLN A 193 -19.95 -13.42 -17.17
C GLN A 193 -20.78 -13.20 -15.87
N PRO A 194 -21.59 -14.19 -15.46
CA PRO A 194 -22.41 -14.10 -14.23
C PRO A 194 -21.61 -13.74 -12.99
N GLU A 195 -20.37 -14.19 -12.89
CA GLU A 195 -19.44 -13.96 -11.78
C GLU A 195 -19.12 -12.47 -11.60
N LEU A 196 -19.00 -11.72 -12.68
CA LEU A 196 -18.82 -10.26 -12.63
C LEU A 196 -19.98 -9.58 -11.91
N PHE A 197 -21.23 -9.90 -12.29
CA PHE A 197 -22.41 -9.27 -11.71
C PHE A 197 -22.59 -9.67 -10.24
N ALA A 198 -22.27 -10.93 -9.89
CA ALA A 198 -22.25 -11.40 -8.51
C ALA A 198 -21.20 -10.67 -7.66
N ALA A 199 -20.00 -10.47 -8.19
CA ALA A 199 -18.94 -9.71 -7.52
C ALA A 199 -19.34 -8.24 -7.32
N MET A 200 -19.93 -7.59 -8.33
CA MET A 200 -20.45 -6.23 -8.21
C MET A 200 -21.53 -6.14 -7.12
N ALA A 201 -22.51 -7.05 -7.11
CA ALA A 201 -23.56 -7.09 -6.10
C ALA A 201 -23.00 -7.23 -4.67
N ALA A 202 -22.04 -8.15 -4.48
CA ALA A 202 -21.38 -8.36 -3.20
C ALA A 202 -20.52 -7.16 -2.74
N ARG A 203 -20.09 -6.30 -3.65
CA ARG A 203 -19.32 -5.07 -3.36
C ARG A 203 -20.19 -3.81 -3.34
N SER A 204 -21.50 -3.94 -3.52
CA SER A 204 -22.43 -2.81 -3.48
C SER A 204 -22.82 -2.43 -2.04
N ARG A 205 -23.09 -1.15 -1.83
CA ARG A 205 -23.81 -0.68 -0.64
C ARG A 205 -25.33 -0.84 -0.87
N PRO A 206 -26.13 -0.93 0.18
CA PRO A 206 -27.59 -0.83 0.05
C PRO A 206 -27.99 0.45 -0.69
N GLY A 207 -28.83 0.31 -1.72
CA GLY A 207 -29.23 1.43 -2.58
C GLY A 207 -28.18 1.86 -3.60
N ALA A 208 -27.13 1.07 -3.82
CA ALA A 208 -26.15 1.36 -4.86
C ALA A 208 -26.79 1.32 -6.24
N THR A 209 -26.46 2.32 -7.07
CA THR A 209 -26.95 2.44 -8.46
C THR A 209 -25.99 1.84 -9.47
N LEU A 210 -26.46 1.55 -10.66
CA LEU A 210 -25.62 1.19 -11.80
C LEU A 210 -26.14 1.82 -13.09
N ALA A 211 -25.24 2.00 -14.04
CA ALA A 211 -25.60 2.31 -15.42
C ALA A 211 -24.64 1.61 -16.40
N THR A 212 -25.14 1.31 -17.59
CA THR A 212 -24.36 0.71 -18.67
C THR A 212 -24.95 1.08 -20.04
N PHE A 213 -24.07 1.26 -21.01
CA PHE A 213 -24.43 1.62 -22.40
C PHE A 213 -25.16 0.50 -23.14
N THR A 214 -25.16 -0.75 -22.63
CA THR A 214 -25.64 -1.93 -23.36
C THR A 214 -26.94 -2.47 -22.80
N CYS A 215 -27.83 -2.94 -23.73
CA CYS A 215 -29.04 -3.69 -23.42
C CYS A 215 -28.93 -5.18 -23.78
N ALA A 216 -27.72 -5.73 -23.89
CA ALA A 216 -27.49 -7.12 -24.23
C ALA A 216 -28.24 -8.09 -23.30
N GLY A 217 -28.76 -9.17 -23.85
CA GLY A 217 -29.52 -10.16 -23.06
C GLY A 217 -28.74 -10.80 -21.94
N VAL A 218 -27.44 -11.07 -22.13
CA VAL A 218 -26.55 -11.61 -21.11
C VAL A 218 -26.43 -10.65 -19.92
N VAL A 219 -26.30 -9.35 -20.17
CA VAL A 219 -26.20 -8.32 -19.12
C VAL A 219 -27.48 -8.21 -18.31
N LYS A 220 -28.63 -8.13 -18.99
CA LYS A 220 -29.94 -8.08 -18.32
C LYS A 220 -30.20 -9.29 -17.41
N ARG A 221 -29.88 -10.49 -17.90
CA ARG A 221 -30.04 -11.72 -17.10
C ARG A 221 -29.05 -11.77 -15.95
N GLY A 222 -27.78 -11.42 -16.19
CA GLY A 222 -26.74 -11.41 -15.16
C GLY A 222 -27.05 -10.43 -14.02
N LEU A 223 -27.41 -9.19 -14.34
CA LEU A 223 -27.80 -8.19 -13.35
C LEU A 223 -29.00 -8.64 -12.52
N LYS A 224 -30.03 -9.18 -13.15
CA LYS A 224 -31.23 -9.69 -12.45
C LYS A 224 -30.88 -10.87 -11.53
N ALA A 225 -30.07 -11.81 -12.00
CA ALA A 225 -29.63 -12.95 -11.20
C ALA A 225 -28.79 -12.53 -9.98
N ALA A 226 -28.01 -11.46 -10.10
CA ALA A 226 -27.21 -10.92 -9.03
C ALA A 226 -28.00 -10.03 -8.02
N GLY A 227 -29.29 -9.77 -8.30
CA GLY A 227 -30.16 -9.00 -7.40
C GLY A 227 -30.34 -7.54 -7.75
N PHE A 228 -29.80 -7.07 -8.88
CA PHE A 228 -30.05 -5.71 -9.35
C PHE A 228 -31.43 -5.61 -10.01
N ALA A 229 -32.20 -4.60 -9.60
CA ALA A 229 -33.39 -4.15 -10.32
C ALA A 229 -32.94 -3.16 -11.40
N TRP A 230 -33.22 -3.47 -12.65
CA TRP A 230 -32.85 -2.60 -13.78
C TRP A 230 -34.06 -2.18 -14.61
N ARG A 231 -33.94 -1.08 -15.31
CA ARG A 231 -34.90 -0.58 -16.28
C ARG A 231 -34.18 -0.09 -17.53
N LYS A 232 -34.88 -0.12 -18.65
CA LYS A 232 -34.44 0.51 -19.86
C LYS A 232 -34.69 2.02 -19.78
N VAL A 233 -33.71 2.79 -20.19
CA VAL A 233 -33.79 4.25 -20.30
C VAL A 233 -33.29 4.68 -21.70
N PRO A 234 -33.57 5.92 -22.13
CA PRO A 234 -33.08 6.39 -23.43
C PRO A 234 -31.55 6.27 -23.51
N GLY A 235 -31.06 5.67 -24.58
CA GLY A 235 -29.65 5.55 -24.88
C GLY A 235 -29.04 6.83 -25.44
N PHE A 236 -27.75 6.79 -25.72
CA PHE A 236 -27.01 7.92 -26.31
C PHE A 236 -26.74 7.71 -27.82
N GLY A 237 -26.78 8.77 -28.58
CA GLY A 237 -26.49 8.79 -30.02
C GLY A 237 -27.39 7.83 -30.81
N ARG A 238 -26.77 6.85 -31.47
CA ARG A 238 -27.50 5.84 -32.29
C ARG A 238 -28.14 4.72 -31.46
N LYS A 239 -27.79 4.61 -30.19
CA LYS A 239 -28.32 3.58 -29.27
C LYS A 239 -29.70 4.04 -28.74
N ARG A 240 -30.77 3.29 -29.06
CA ARG A 240 -32.12 3.64 -28.62
C ARG A 240 -32.33 3.51 -27.12
N GLU A 241 -31.71 2.52 -26.52
CA GLU A 241 -31.90 2.16 -25.11
C GLU A 241 -30.58 1.78 -24.45
N MET A 242 -30.47 2.06 -23.18
CA MET A 242 -29.43 1.63 -22.26
C MET A 242 -30.06 1.13 -20.96
N LEU A 243 -29.26 0.62 -20.02
CA LEU A 243 -29.75 0.17 -18.72
C LEU A 243 -29.30 1.11 -17.61
N ALA A 244 -30.24 1.42 -16.72
CA ALA A 244 -29.98 1.97 -15.40
C ALA A 244 -30.63 1.07 -14.36
N GLY A 245 -30.03 0.94 -13.19
CA GLY A 245 -30.54 0.05 -12.13
C GLY A 245 -30.03 0.39 -10.76
N GLU A 246 -30.47 -0.41 -9.80
CA GLU A 246 -30.08 -0.29 -8.40
C GLU A 246 -30.16 -1.66 -7.68
N ILE A 247 -29.46 -1.79 -6.56
CA ILE A 247 -29.56 -2.94 -5.68
C ILE A 247 -29.98 -2.46 -4.28
N ALA A 248 -31.20 -2.80 -3.87
CA ALA A 248 -31.73 -2.36 -2.57
C ALA A 248 -31.05 -3.09 -1.41
N VAL A 249 -30.88 -4.41 -1.52
CA VAL A 249 -30.26 -5.26 -0.50
C VAL A 249 -29.19 -6.11 -1.17
N PRO A 250 -27.91 -5.75 -1.02
CA PRO A 250 -26.80 -6.56 -1.52
C PRO A 250 -26.74 -7.93 -0.82
N PRO A 251 -26.20 -8.96 -1.47
CA PRO A 251 -25.96 -10.24 -0.82
C PRO A 251 -24.93 -10.11 0.31
N GLU A 252 -25.01 -11.01 1.29
CA GLU A 252 -24.03 -11.10 2.37
C GLU A 252 -22.63 -11.38 1.82
N ASP A 253 -21.64 -10.67 2.33
CA ASP A 253 -20.24 -10.92 1.99
C ASP A 253 -19.69 -12.14 2.74
N ARG A 254 -19.62 -13.28 2.07
CA ARG A 254 -19.19 -14.55 2.66
C ARG A 254 -17.70 -14.84 2.54
N ARG A 255 -16.89 -13.90 2.02
CA ARG A 255 -15.44 -14.12 1.83
C ARG A 255 -14.72 -14.55 3.09
N ARG A 256 -15.16 -14.07 4.25
CA ARG A 256 -14.56 -14.37 5.54
C ARG A 256 -15.16 -15.56 6.27
N GLY A 257 -16.02 -16.33 5.62
CA GLY A 257 -16.59 -17.55 6.23
C GLY A 257 -15.55 -18.58 6.65
N ALA A 258 -14.44 -18.68 5.92
CA ALA A 258 -13.30 -19.54 6.27
C ALA A 258 -12.31 -18.89 7.25
N THR A 259 -12.34 -17.57 7.44
CA THR A 259 -11.44 -16.78 8.29
C THR A 259 -12.21 -15.73 9.09
N PRO A 260 -13.23 -16.11 9.88
CA PRO A 260 -14.13 -15.15 10.53
C PRO A 260 -13.40 -14.24 11.54
N TRP A 261 -12.27 -14.67 12.07
CA TRP A 261 -11.41 -13.86 12.95
C TRP A 261 -10.89 -12.58 12.29
N PHE A 262 -10.79 -12.52 10.96
CA PHE A 262 -10.38 -11.32 10.22
C PHE A 262 -11.56 -10.42 9.81
N THR A 263 -12.77 -10.73 10.23
CA THR A 263 -13.91 -9.82 10.01
C THR A 263 -13.61 -8.48 10.69
N PRO A 264 -13.59 -7.37 9.94
CA PRO A 264 -13.27 -6.08 10.53
C PRO A 264 -14.34 -5.64 11.52
N PRO A 265 -13.98 -4.87 12.56
CA PRO A 265 -14.96 -4.21 13.40
C PRO A 265 -15.82 -3.26 12.57
N ALA A 266 -17.04 -2.98 13.01
CA ALA A 266 -17.87 -1.95 12.40
C ALA A 266 -17.13 -0.61 12.41
N ALA A 267 -17.22 0.12 11.29
CA ALA A 267 -16.64 1.45 11.21
C ALA A 267 -17.30 2.39 12.23
N GLN A 268 -16.49 3.11 12.96
CA GLN A 268 -16.92 4.12 13.92
C GLN A 268 -16.41 5.48 13.47
N PRO A 269 -17.25 6.52 13.43
CA PRO A 269 -16.78 7.86 13.09
C PRO A 269 -15.67 8.31 14.04
N ALA A 270 -14.57 8.80 13.49
CA ALA A 270 -13.47 9.35 14.25
C ALA A 270 -13.26 10.81 13.89
N ARG A 271 -13.40 11.70 14.87
CA ARG A 271 -13.11 13.13 14.73
C ARG A 271 -11.72 13.46 15.24
N ARG A 272 -11.27 12.76 16.30
CA ARG A 272 -9.97 12.93 16.96
C ARG A 272 -9.31 11.58 17.08
N VAL A 273 -8.17 11.43 16.43
CA VAL A 273 -7.33 10.23 16.52
C VAL A 273 -6.01 10.59 17.18
N VAL A 274 -5.63 9.82 18.17
CA VAL A 274 -4.28 9.91 18.75
C VAL A 274 -3.41 8.82 18.15
N VAL A 275 -2.27 9.23 17.59
CA VAL A 275 -1.23 8.31 17.09
C VAL A 275 -0.07 8.34 18.06
N VAL A 276 0.27 7.18 18.62
CA VAL A 276 1.34 7.03 19.61
C VAL A 276 2.60 6.50 18.94
N GLY A 277 3.66 7.31 18.89
CA GLY A 277 4.92 7.04 18.20
C GLY A 277 5.06 7.84 16.91
N ALA A 278 6.12 8.62 16.77
CA ALA A 278 6.41 9.48 15.62
C ALA A 278 7.56 8.96 14.73
N GLY A 279 7.75 7.66 14.63
CA GLY A 279 8.56 7.02 13.59
C GLY A 279 7.84 7.03 12.25
N ILE A 280 8.41 6.38 11.22
CA ILE A 280 7.83 6.32 9.87
C ILE A 280 6.41 5.73 9.87
N ALA A 281 6.11 4.77 10.74
CA ALA A 281 4.77 4.19 10.84
C ALA A 281 3.75 5.21 11.35
N GLY A 282 4.02 5.86 12.50
CA GLY A 282 3.09 6.80 13.10
C GLY A 282 2.93 8.09 12.30
N THR A 283 4.01 8.66 11.79
CA THR A 283 3.94 9.88 10.96
C THR A 283 3.20 9.63 9.63
N SER A 284 3.36 8.45 9.04
CA SER A 284 2.60 8.06 7.84
C SER A 284 1.10 7.93 8.15
N VAL A 285 0.72 7.31 9.28
CA VAL A 285 -0.69 7.21 9.71
C VAL A 285 -1.27 8.59 10.00
N ALA A 286 -0.53 9.43 10.74
CA ALA A 286 -0.97 10.78 11.05
C ALA A 286 -1.24 11.59 9.77
N ALA A 287 -0.32 11.56 8.81
CA ALA A 287 -0.48 12.23 7.53
C ALA A 287 -1.66 11.68 6.71
N ALA A 288 -1.83 10.34 6.66
CA ALA A 288 -2.92 9.70 5.93
C ALA A 288 -4.30 10.07 6.51
N LEU A 289 -4.43 10.14 7.83
CA LEU A 289 -5.66 10.57 8.51
C LEU A 289 -5.93 12.06 8.32
N ALA A 290 -4.92 12.91 8.50
CA ALA A 290 -5.04 14.35 8.35
C ALA A 290 -5.48 14.74 6.93
N ARG A 291 -4.95 14.07 5.89
CA ARG A 291 -5.41 14.24 4.50
C ARG A 291 -6.89 13.96 4.32
N ARG A 292 -7.49 13.11 5.17
CA ARG A 292 -8.93 12.80 5.19
C ARG A 292 -9.76 13.75 6.04
N GLY A 293 -9.15 14.80 6.58
CA GLY A 293 -9.81 15.78 7.42
C GLY A 293 -10.03 15.33 8.87
N VAL A 294 -9.38 14.24 9.29
CA VAL A 294 -9.40 13.79 10.70
C VAL A 294 -8.40 14.62 11.49
N ALA A 295 -8.81 15.15 12.64
CA ALA A 295 -7.88 15.83 13.56
C ALA A 295 -6.98 14.79 14.25
N VAL A 296 -5.67 14.95 14.09
CA VAL A 296 -4.67 14.00 14.61
C VAL A 296 -3.77 14.66 15.64
N THR A 297 -3.68 14.05 16.82
CA THR A 297 -2.61 14.33 17.79
C THR A 297 -1.56 13.23 17.70
N LEU A 298 -0.38 13.60 17.21
CA LEU A 298 0.78 12.70 17.12
C LEU A 298 1.64 12.85 18.39
N VAL A 299 1.73 11.78 19.17
CA VAL A 299 2.44 11.82 20.47
C VAL A 299 3.71 11.00 20.41
N ASP A 300 4.84 11.58 20.80
CA ASP A 300 6.11 10.87 20.92
C ASP A 300 6.96 11.49 22.04
N ARG A 301 7.73 10.67 22.75
CA ARG A 301 8.57 11.13 23.86
C ARG A 301 9.77 11.98 23.45
N GLU A 302 10.27 11.80 22.21
CA GLU A 302 11.46 12.50 21.71
C GLU A 302 11.13 13.44 20.54
N GLY A 303 10.53 12.91 19.48
CA GLY A 303 10.17 13.68 18.30
C GLY A 303 10.11 12.88 17.01
N PRO A 304 9.63 13.49 15.91
CA PRO A 304 9.49 12.80 14.64
C PRO A 304 10.82 12.26 14.10
N GLY A 305 10.88 10.94 13.90
CA GLY A 305 12.05 10.25 13.34
C GLY A 305 13.20 10.02 14.32
N SER A 306 13.01 10.18 15.63
CA SER A 306 14.08 10.01 16.62
C SER A 306 14.48 8.55 16.87
N GLY A 307 13.55 7.60 16.73
CA GLY A 307 13.76 6.17 16.99
C GLY A 307 14.39 5.41 15.81
N GLY A 308 13.86 4.24 15.48
CA GLY A 308 14.32 3.39 14.35
C GLY A 308 14.33 4.06 12.99
N SER A 309 13.62 5.19 12.84
CA SER A 309 13.54 6.01 11.61
C SER A 309 14.54 7.18 11.59
N GLY A 310 15.55 7.19 12.45
CA GLY A 310 16.45 8.34 12.63
C GLY A 310 17.74 8.30 11.82
N ASN A 311 17.97 7.34 10.94
CA ASN A 311 19.15 7.30 10.10
C ASN A 311 19.16 8.48 9.12
N ASP A 312 20.35 8.97 8.73
CA ASP A 312 20.48 10.04 7.76
C ASP A 312 20.03 9.61 6.37
N GLN A 313 20.32 8.34 6.01
CA GLN A 313 19.87 7.70 4.78
C GLN A 313 19.37 6.29 5.07
N GLY A 314 18.33 5.88 4.37
CA GLY A 314 17.80 4.53 4.37
C GLY A 314 17.53 4.06 2.94
N ALA A 315 17.84 2.80 2.62
CA ALA A 315 17.55 2.24 1.31
C ALA A 315 16.04 1.99 1.15
N LEU A 316 15.45 2.54 0.11
CA LEU A 316 14.08 2.24 -0.31
C LEU A 316 14.13 1.13 -1.37
N TYR A 317 14.00 -0.09 -0.94
CA TYR A 317 13.90 -1.27 -1.78
C TYR A 317 13.23 -2.42 -1.04
N VAL A 318 12.97 -3.52 -1.73
CA VAL A 318 12.38 -4.72 -1.16
C VAL A 318 13.16 -5.97 -1.55
N LYS A 319 13.11 -6.99 -0.72
CA LYS A 319 13.66 -8.31 -1.04
C LYS A 319 12.48 -9.25 -1.32
N LEU A 320 12.28 -9.56 -2.58
CA LEU A 320 11.19 -10.42 -3.04
C LEU A 320 11.61 -11.89 -2.98
N ALA A 321 10.70 -12.77 -2.58
CA ALA A 321 10.96 -14.21 -2.53
C ALA A 321 10.95 -14.81 -3.94
N ALA A 322 11.67 -15.92 -4.11
CA ALA A 322 11.66 -16.68 -5.37
C ALA A 322 10.31 -17.36 -5.63
N ASP A 323 9.62 -17.78 -4.56
CA ASP A 323 8.30 -18.38 -4.64
C ASP A 323 7.23 -17.33 -4.27
N THR A 324 6.04 -17.50 -4.80
CA THR A 324 4.92 -16.59 -4.54
C THR A 324 4.49 -16.65 -3.08
N ASN A 325 4.38 -15.50 -2.44
CA ASN A 325 3.86 -15.37 -1.09
C ASN A 325 3.20 -14.00 -0.87
N PRO A 326 2.30 -13.86 0.12
CA PRO A 326 1.64 -12.60 0.43
C PRO A 326 2.62 -11.49 0.82
N GLN A 327 3.70 -11.82 1.52
CA GLN A 327 4.70 -10.85 1.98
C GLN A 327 5.35 -10.11 0.81
N SER A 328 5.78 -10.82 -0.24
CA SER A 328 6.39 -10.19 -1.42
C SER A 328 5.42 -9.26 -2.14
N ARG A 329 4.13 -9.62 -2.20
CA ARG A 329 3.08 -8.77 -2.78
C ARG A 329 2.89 -7.48 -1.98
N VAL A 330 2.80 -7.58 -0.66
CA VAL A 330 2.69 -6.42 0.23
C VAL A 330 3.90 -5.50 0.07
N TYR A 331 5.12 -6.06 0.06
CA TYR A 331 6.32 -5.24 -0.08
C TYR A 331 6.46 -4.60 -1.47
N LEU A 332 6.10 -5.31 -2.53
CA LEU A 332 6.10 -4.73 -3.88
C LEU A 332 5.06 -3.61 -4.00
N ALA A 333 3.83 -3.84 -3.54
CA ALA A 333 2.79 -2.81 -3.50
C ALA A 333 3.24 -1.60 -2.66
N GLY A 334 3.87 -1.85 -1.51
CA GLY A 334 4.42 -0.81 -0.64
C GLY A 334 5.53 -0.01 -1.28
N LEU A 335 6.47 -0.65 -1.99
CA LEU A 335 7.53 0.04 -2.73
C LEU A 335 6.94 0.98 -3.79
N LEU A 336 6.02 0.48 -4.60
CA LEU A 336 5.38 1.27 -5.66
C LEU A 336 4.53 2.42 -5.09
N HIS A 337 3.86 2.20 -3.96
CA HIS A 337 3.11 3.23 -3.26
C HIS A 337 4.03 4.31 -2.66
N SER A 338 5.10 3.90 -1.96
CA SER A 338 6.04 4.83 -1.33
C SER A 338 6.78 5.70 -2.34
N ARG A 339 7.12 5.15 -3.50
CA ARG A 339 7.68 5.94 -4.61
C ARG A 339 6.72 7.06 -5.04
N ARG A 340 5.45 6.74 -5.32
CA ARG A 340 4.45 7.75 -5.70
C ARG A 340 4.25 8.81 -4.61
N LEU A 341 4.23 8.38 -3.36
CA LEU A 341 4.15 9.31 -2.23
C LEU A 341 5.34 10.27 -2.20
N LEU A 342 6.55 9.76 -2.34
CA LEU A 342 7.77 10.57 -2.33
C LEU A 342 7.86 11.51 -3.54
N GLU A 343 7.45 11.05 -4.73
CA GLU A 343 7.34 11.91 -5.92
C GLU A 343 6.40 13.10 -5.68
N ALA A 344 5.27 12.85 -5.02
CA ALA A 344 4.29 13.89 -4.72
C ALA A 344 4.74 14.84 -3.59
N LEU A 345 5.43 14.31 -2.56
CA LEU A 345 5.86 15.10 -1.39
C LEU A 345 7.14 15.88 -1.63
N ASP A 346 7.99 15.43 -2.52
CA ASP A 346 9.36 15.91 -2.70
C ASP A 346 9.75 16.08 -4.17
N PRO A 347 9.07 16.98 -4.90
CA PRO A 347 9.40 17.25 -6.30
C PRO A 347 10.82 17.79 -6.47
N GLU A 348 11.38 18.43 -5.43
CA GLU A 348 12.70 19.03 -5.43
C GLU A 348 13.84 18.07 -5.01
N ARG A 349 13.51 16.82 -4.66
CA ARG A 349 14.47 15.78 -4.30
C ARG A 349 15.34 16.09 -3.06
N GLU A 350 14.76 16.73 -2.06
CA GLU A 350 15.42 17.00 -0.78
C GLU A 350 15.34 15.80 0.18
N LEU A 351 14.26 15.02 0.10
CA LEU A 351 13.97 13.89 0.99
C LEU A 351 14.46 12.56 0.45
N TRP A 352 14.57 12.41 -0.87
CA TRP A 352 14.95 11.15 -1.47
C TRP A 352 15.60 11.28 -2.85
N ARG A 353 16.31 10.21 -3.27
CA ARG A 353 16.94 10.11 -4.59
C ARG A 353 16.58 8.76 -5.22
N PRO A 354 15.85 8.73 -6.34
CA PRO A 354 15.59 7.52 -7.13
C PRO A 354 16.82 7.17 -7.98
N CYS A 355 17.94 6.95 -7.34
CA CYS A 355 19.20 6.70 -8.03
C CYS A 355 19.37 5.22 -8.45
N GLY A 356 18.44 4.34 -8.10
CA GLY A 356 18.53 2.91 -8.31
C GLY A 356 19.16 2.16 -7.13
N VAL A 357 18.77 0.89 -7.00
CA VAL A 357 19.31 -0.03 -5.98
C VAL A 357 19.79 -1.31 -6.63
N LEU A 358 21.05 -1.66 -6.39
CA LEU A 358 21.66 -2.93 -6.75
C LEU A 358 21.59 -3.90 -5.55
N GLN A 359 20.93 -5.02 -5.70
CA GLN A 359 20.91 -6.10 -4.71
C GLN A 359 21.83 -7.22 -5.20
N LEU A 360 23.07 -7.25 -4.70
CA LEU A 360 24.10 -8.17 -5.14
C LEU A 360 23.87 -9.60 -4.65
N ALA A 361 24.22 -10.57 -5.48
CA ALA A 361 24.21 -12.00 -5.16
C ALA A 361 25.60 -12.45 -4.69
N MET A 362 25.94 -12.15 -3.44
CA MET A 362 27.27 -12.42 -2.87
C MET A 362 27.59 -13.91 -2.60
N ARG A 363 26.60 -14.79 -2.73
CA ARG A 363 26.74 -16.23 -2.44
C ARG A 363 25.93 -17.02 -3.44
N ASP A 364 26.36 -18.24 -3.77
CA ASP A 364 25.71 -19.16 -4.71
C ASP A 364 24.22 -19.37 -4.39
N LYS A 365 23.88 -19.49 -3.09
CA LYS A 365 22.48 -19.64 -2.66
C LYS A 365 21.63 -18.41 -3.01
N GLU A 366 22.18 -17.20 -2.89
CA GLU A 366 21.48 -15.97 -3.24
C GLU A 366 21.38 -15.82 -4.76
N GLU A 367 22.43 -16.17 -5.51
CA GLU A 367 22.40 -16.20 -6.96
C GLU A 367 21.32 -17.15 -7.49
N ALA A 368 21.29 -18.39 -6.98
CA ALA A 368 20.25 -19.36 -7.32
C ALA A 368 18.83 -18.85 -6.96
N ARG A 369 18.68 -18.18 -5.82
CA ARG A 369 17.40 -17.59 -5.42
C ARG A 369 16.97 -16.48 -6.39
N GLN A 370 17.88 -15.59 -6.76
CA GLN A 370 17.59 -14.49 -7.68
C GLN A 370 17.28 -14.99 -9.09
N ALA A 371 18.00 -16.01 -9.56
CA ALA A 371 17.72 -16.65 -10.85
C ALA A 371 16.31 -17.29 -10.86
N ARG A 372 15.93 -17.99 -9.79
CA ARG A 372 14.56 -18.53 -9.65
C ARG A 372 13.52 -17.41 -9.60
N PHE A 373 13.79 -16.33 -8.89
CA PHE A 373 12.89 -15.17 -8.83
C PHE A 373 12.63 -14.61 -10.23
N LEU A 374 13.66 -14.34 -11.01
CA LEU A 374 13.54 -13.80 -12.37
C LEU A 374 12.80 -14.77 -13.32
N ALA A 375 12.99 -16.07 -13.15
CA ALA A 375 12.30 -17.08 -13.94
C ALA A 375 10.81 -17.20 -13.61
N HIS A 376 10.43 -16.99 -12.34
CA HIS A 376 9.04 -17.17 -11.87
C HIS A 376 8.20 -15.91 -11.91
N HIS A 377 8.81 -14.71 -11.83
CA HIS A 377 8.12 -13.45 -11.66
C HIS A 377 8.45 -12.48 -12.81
N PRO A 378 7.69 -12.52 -13.92
CA PRO A 378 7.92 -11.64 -15.08
C PRO A 378 7.43 -10.20 -14.77
N LEU A 379 8.18 -9.48 -13.94
CA LEU A 379 7.94 -8.09 -13.63
C LEU A 379 8.51 -7.17 -14.73
N PRO A 380 7.96 -5.95 -14.91
CA PRO A 380 8.54 -4.96 -15.81
C PRO A 380 10.00 -4.63 -15.43
N GLU A 381 10.87 -4.49 -16.43
CA GLU A 381 12.30 -4.16 -16.21
C GLU A 381 12.49 -2.84 -15.44
N ARG A 382 11.57 -1.90 -15.57
CA ARG A 382 11.57 -0.65 -14.78
C ARG A 382 11.33 -0.88 -13.29
N VAL A 383 10.70 -2.00 -12.92
CA VAL A 383 10.50 -2.37 -11.52
C VAL A 383 11.71 -3.10 -10.98
N VAL A 384 12.11 -4.19 -11.64
CA VAL A 384 13.29 -4.99 -11.27
C VAL A 384 13.74 -5.86 -12.42
N HIS A 385 15.05 -5.99 -12.63
CA HIS A 385 15.63 -6.93 -13.58
C HIS A 385 17.00 -7.44 -13.11
N GLY A 386 17.47 -8.50 -13.73
CA GLY A 386 18.79 -9.07 -13.46
C GLY A 386 19.90 -8.27 -14.13
N VAL A 387 21.05 -8.15 -13.47
CA VAL A 387 22.26 -7.52 -14.02
C VAL A 387 23.47 -8.39 -13.79
N SER A 388 24.38 -8.40 -14.79
CA SER A 388 25.70 -9.03 -14.68
C SER A 388 26.65 -8.21 -13.81
N ALA A 389 27.80 -8.79 -13.40
CA ALA A 389 28.84 -8.08 -12.68
C ALA A 389 29.36 -6.84 -13.43
N ASN A 390 29.51 -6.93 -14.75
CA ASN A 390 29.94 -5.80 -15.59
C ASN A 390 28.89 -4.67 -15.61
N GLU A 391 27.60 -5.00 -15.66
CA GLU A 391 26.53 -4.01 -15.59
C GLU A 391 26.41 -3.40 -14.21
N ALA A 392 26.55 -4.20 -13.15
CA ALA A 392 26.56 -3.72 -11.76
C ALA A 392 27.73 -2.76 -11.55
N SER A 393 28.92 -3.07 -12.05
CA SER A 393 30.10 -2.18 -12.01
C SER A 393 29.85 -0.86 -12.72
N ARG A 394 29.30 -0.90 -13.93
CA ARG A 394 28.97 0.31 -14.70
C ARG A 394 27.90 1.16 -14.00
N LEU A 395 26.85 0.54 -13.46
CA LEU A 395 25.78 1.23 -12.77
C LEU A 395 26.23 1.87 -11.46
N SER A 396 27.08 1.19 -10.70
CA SER A 396 27.52 1.68 -9.37
C SER A 396 28.64 2.72 -9.44
N GLY A 397 29.38 2.76 -10.56
CA GLY A 397 30.59 3.61 -10.71
C GLY A 397 31.85 3.01 -10.06
N THR A 398 31.81 1.74 -9.60
CA THR A 398 32.96 1.04 -9.02
C THR A 398 32.99 -0.42 -9.48
N PRO A 399 34.18 -1.06 -9.60
CA PRO A 399 34.25 -2.48 -9.93
C PRO A 399 33.52 -3.36 -8.91
N ILE A 400 32.65 -4.25 -9.41
CA ILE A 400 31.88 -5.22 -8.65
C ILE A 400 32.00 -6.58 -9.31
N ASP A 401 32.35 -7.62 -8.54
CA ASP A 401 32.59 -8.97 -9.05
C ASP A 401 31.32 -9.85 -9.10
N HIS A 402 30.19 -9.32 -8.61
CA HIS A 402 28.93 -10.05 -8.52
C HIS A 402 27.82 -9.37 -9.31
N GLY A 403 27.01 -10.17 -9.98
CA GLY A 403 25.73 -9.74 -10.52
C GLY A 403 24.66 -9.65 -9.43
N GLY A 404 23.43 -9.34 -9.83
CA GLY A 404 22.34 -9.22 -8.88
C GLY A 404 21.03 -8.78 -9.50
N LEU A 405 20.13 -8.29 -8.67
CA LEU A 405 18.90 -7.62 -9.07
C LEU A 405 19.11 -6.10 -9.03
N TYR A 406 18.59 -5.41 -10.04
CA TYR A 406 18.57 -3.97 -10.10
C TYR A 406 17.15 -3.44 -10.07
N TYR A 407 16.88 -2.48 -9.19
CA TYR A 407 15.61 -1.76 -9.03
C TYR A 407 15.83 -0.34 -9.53
N PRO A 408 15.55 -0.02 -10.80
CA PRO A 408 15.95 1.26 -11.43
C PRO A 408 15.40 2.50 -10.76
N GLU A 409 14.14 2.41 -10.31
CA GLU A 409 13.41 3.55 -9.74
C GLU A 409 13.31 3.52 -8.22
N ALA A 410 14.03 2.61 -7.56
CA ALA A 410 14.30 2.62 -6.13
C ALA A 410 15.49 3.56 -5.82
N GLY A 411 15.86 3.66 -4.56
CA GLY A 411 16.96 4.54 -4.18
C GLY A 411 17.13 4.67 -2.68
N TRP A 412 17.48 5.86 -2.21
CA TRP A 412 17.60 6.14 -0.79
C TRP A 412 16.70 7.31 -0.36
N VAL A 413 16.29 7.29 0.88
CA VAL A 413 15.43 8.29 1.52
C VAL A 413 16.13 8.83 2.77
N ARG A 414 15.84 10.05 3.17
CA ARG A 414 16.18 10.65 4.49
C ARG A 414 15.03 10.37 5.48
N PRO A 415 15.05 9.27 6.24
CA PRO A 415 13.87 8.82 6.98
C PRO A 415 13.43 9.83 8.05
N ALA A 416 14.38 10.40 8.80
CA ALA A 416 14.07 11.41 9.81
C ALA A 416 13.46 12.69 9.21
N ALA A 417 13.96 13.14 8.07
CA ALA A 417 13.41 14.29 7.36
C ALA A 417 12.00 14.01 6.82
N LEU A 418 11.78 12.81 6.28
CA LEU A 418 10.46 12.37 5.85
C LEU A 418 9.46 12.33 7.02
N CYS A 419 9.86 11.78 8.17
CA CYS A 419 9.02 11.79 9.37
C CYS A 419 8.63 13.21 9.79
N ARG A 420 9.57 14.15 9.80
CA ARG A 420 9.29 15.56 10.10
C ARG A 420 8.35 16.19 9.08
N ARG A 421 8.53 15.92 7.79
CA ARG A 421 7.64 16.42 6.72
C ARG A 421 6.22 15.91 6.89
N LEU A 422 6.04 14.63 7.18
CA LEU A 422 4.73 14.01 7.41
C LEU A 422 4.07 14.52 8.69
N ALA A 423 4.83 14.71 9.76
CA ALA A 423 4.34 15.27 11.02
C ALA A 423 3.94 16.74 10.93
N ALA A 424 4.47 17.48 9.94
CA ALA A 424 4.16 18.88 9.70
C ALA A 424 2.97 19.11 8.74
N MET A 425 2.29 18.03 8.33
CA MET A 425 1.14 18.17 7.44
C MET A 425 -0.03 18.88 8.16
N PRO A 426 -0.80 19.73 7.45
CA PRO A 426 -1.99 20.37 8.02
C PRO A 426 -2.94 19.33 8.63
N GLY A 427 -3.43 19.60 9.84
CA GLY A 427 -4.30 18.68 10.58
C GLY A 427 -3.56 17.71 11.52
N VAL A 428 -2.23 17.71 11.53
CA VAL A 428 -1.41 16.97 12.50
C VAL A 428 -0.91 17.94 13.56
N GLU A 429 -1.23 17.67 14.82
CA GLU A 429 -0.68 18.35 15.98
C GLU A 429 0.35 17.44 16.65
N PHE A 430 1.61 17.83 16.66
CA PHE A 430 2.65 17.08 17.34
C PHE A 430 2.72 17.48 18.83
N ARG A 431 2.75 16.46 19.69
CA ARG A 431 2.90 16.64 21.13
C ARG A 431 4.05 15.78 21.66
N ARG A 432 5.02 16.44 22.30
CA ARG A 432 6.13 15.72 22.95
C ARG A 432 5.69 15.25 24.33
N ALA A 433 5.37 13.96 24.45
CA ALA A 433 4.97 13.29 25.69
C ALA A 433 5.17 11.78 25.57
N GLU A 434 5.25 11.08 26.70
CA GLU A 434 5.28 9.61 26.74
C GLU A 434 3.94 9.09 27.24
N VAL A 435 3.26 8.29 26.44
CA VAL A 435 2.04 7.58 26.83
C VAL A 435 2.44 6.35 27.64
N VAL A 436 1.94 6.23 28.86
CA VAL A 436 2.24 5.12 29.78
C VAL A 436 1.10 4.12 29.91
N GLU A 437 -0.14 4.58 29.79
CA GLU A 437 -1.33 3.76 29.89
C GLU A 437 -2.44 4.20 28.93
N MET A 438 -3.27 3.26 28.50
CA MET A 438 -4.45 3.51 27.69
C MET A 438 -5.63 2.78 28.26
N THR A 439 -6.68 3.51 28.61
CA THR A 439 -7.91 2.97 29.18
C THR A 439 -9.06 3.14 28.20
N PRO A 440 -9.82 2.07 27.89
CA PRO A 440 -11.03 2.20 27.08
C PRO A 440 -12.12 2.93 27.87
N GLU A 441 -12.86 3.78 27.20
CA GLU A 441 -14.05 4.47 27.70
C GLU A 441 -15.27 4.05 26.86
N ASP A 442 -16.48 4.45 27.25
CA ASP A 442 -17.71 4.10 26.52
C ASP A 442 -17.66 4.57 25.07
N ASP A 443 -17.11 5.77 24.82
CA ASP A 443 -17.04 6.41 23.50
C ASP A 443 -15.58 6.72 23.08
N GLY A 444 -14.63 5.86 23.37
CA GLY A 444 -13.25 6.08 22.94
C GLY A 444 -12.19 5.61 23.93
N TRP A 445 -11.16 6.44 24.11
CA TRP A 445 -9.98 6.12 24.88
C TRP A 445 -9.48 7.31 25.71
N THR A 446 -9.00 7.03 26.90
CA THR A 446 -8.19 7.96 27.69
C THR A 446 -6.74 7.48 27.72
N LEU A 447 -5.80 8.32 27.28
CA LEU A 447 -4.36 8.05 27.32
C LEU A 447 -3.77 8.85 28.50
N GLU A 448 -3.02 8.17 29.38
CA GLU A 448 -2.29 8.78 30.46
C GLU A 448 -0.83 8.98 30.07
N MET A 449 -0.32 10.18 30.29
CA MET A 449 1.07 10.54 30.02
C MET A 449 1.94 10.34 31.27
N ALA A 450 3.24 10.19 31.09
CA ALA A 450 4.20 10.00 32.18
C ALA A 450 4.20 11.15 33.20
N ASP A 451 3.80 12.35 32.83
CA ASP A 451 3.64 13.52 33.69
C ASP A 451 2.28 13.60 34.42
N GLY A 452 1.41 12.59 34.19
CA GLY A 452 0.06 12.52 34.78
C GLY A 452 -1.01 13.24 33.97
N GLU A 453 -0.68 13.91 32.85
CA GLU A 453 -1.67 14.52 31.98
C GLU A 453 -2.48 13.43 31.25
N ARG A 454 -3.75 13.72 30.96
CA ARG A 454 -4.66 12.80 30.25
C ARG A 454 -5.14 13.39 28.95
N LEU A 455 -5.18 12.57 27.92
CA LEU A 455 -5.63 12.91 26.58
C LEU A 455 -6.76 11.97 26.15
N ALA A 456 -7.91 12.54 25.79
CA ALA A 456 -9.04 11.78 25.25
C ALA A 456 -8.94 11.65 23.73
N ALA A 457 -9.30 10.49 23.20
CA ALA A 457 -9.35 10.19 21.77
C ALA A 457 -10.57 9.35 21.42
N ASP A 458 -11.15 9.57 20.23
CA ASP A 458 -12.20 8.68 19.71
C ASP A 458 -11.57 7.33 19.31
N GLN A 459 -10.38 7.39 18.72
CA GLN A 459 -9.62 6.22 18.31
C GLN A 459 -8.12 6.43 18.54
N VAL A 460 -7.39 5.32 18.68
CA VAL A 460 -5.94 5.31 18.94
C VAL A 460 -5.23 4.42 17.96
N VAL A 461 -4.08 4.87 17.46
CA VAL A 461 -3.16 4.04 16.65
C VAL A 461 -1.83 3.90 17.38
N ILE A 462 -1.45 2.66 17.71
CA ILE A 462 -0.15 2.34 18.32
C ILE A 462 0.88 2.16 17.21
N ALA A 463 1.93 2.99 17.21
CA ALA A 463 3.03 2.95 16.24
C ALA A 463 4.42 3.05 16.92
N THR A 464 4.55 2.48 18.11
CA THR A 464 5.73 2.56 18.97
C THR A 464 6.76 1.45 18.73
N ALA A 465 6.69 0.80 17.56
CA ALA A 465 7.59 -0.29 17.19
C ALA A 465 7.64 -1.41 18.25
N ALA A 466 8.85 -1.75 18.75
CA ALA A 466 9.01 -2.80 19.76
C ALA A 466 8.39 -2.44 21.13
N LEU A 467 8.20 -1.15 21.42
CA LEU A 467 7.57 -0.70 22.65
C LEU A 467 6.05 -0.89 22.68
N ALA A 468 5.44 -1.31 21.56
CA ALA A 468 4.01 -1.59 21.53
C ALA A 468 3.58 -2.65 22.54
N ASN A 469 4.45 -3.61 22.89
CA ASN A 469 4.15 -4.64 23.89
C ASN A 469 4.07 -4.13 25.33
N ARG A 470 4.39 -2.88 25.58
CA ARG A 470 4.24 -2.27 26.92
C ARG A 470 2.76 -2.01 27.26
N PHE A 471 1.90 -1.87 26.25
CA PHE A 471 0.48 -1.66 26.47
C PHE A 471 -0.25 -2.99 26.65
N ALA A 472 -1.10 -3.08 27.65
CA ALA A 472 -1.83 -4.32 28.01
C ALA A 472 -2.58 -4.90 26.79
N GLN A 473 -3.18 -4.05 25.95
CA GLN A 473 -3.97 -4.45 24.79
C GLN A 473 -3.15 -5.13 23.67
N THR A 474 -1.84 -4.85 23.61
CA THR A 474 -0.94 -5.36 22.56
C THR A 474 0.17 -6.27 23.12
N ALA A 475 0.18 -6.52 24.43
CA ALA A 475 1.20 -7.35 25.10
C ALA A 475 1.31 -8.78 24.54
N ALA A 476 0.19 -9.34 24.06
CA ALA A 476 0.14 -10.69 23.50
C ALA A 476 0.67 -10.78 22.04
N LEU A 477 0.90 -9.65 21.37
CA LEU A 477 1.40 -9.66 19.98
C LEU A 477 2.88 -10.01 19.94
N PRO A 478 3.30 -11.02 19.14
CA PRO A 478 4.71 -11.39 19.08
C PRO A 478 5.52 -10.36 18.29
N LEU A 479 6.17 -9.47 19.01
CA LEU A 479 7.10 -8.46 18.50
C LEU A 479 8.53 -8.76 19.00
N GLN A 480 9.48 -8.74 18.09
CA GLN A 480 10.89 -8.95 18.36
C GLN A 480 11.66 -7.65 18.18
N PRO A 481 12.34 -7.13 19.21
CA PRO A 481 13.28 -6.04 19.04
C PRO A 481 14.48 -6.52 18.24
N VAL A 482 14.96 -5.68 17.32
CA VAL A 482 16.14 -5.95 16.51
C VAL A 482 17.01 -4.70 16.51
N ARG A 483 18.09 -4.75 17.27
CA ARG A 483 19.07 -3.69 17.27
C ARG A 483 19.86 -3.68 15.98
N GLY A 484 20.19 -2.49 15.48
CA GLY A 484 21.09 -2.30 14.35
C GLY A 484 21.82 -0.97 14.47
N GLN A 485 23.11 -0.99 14.13
CA GLN A 485 23.96 0.19 14.10
C GLN A 485 24.46 0.44 12.70
N VAL A 486 24.34 1.67 12.23
CA VAL A 486 24.99 2.18 11.02
C VAL A 486 26.30 2.87 11.39
N SER A 487 27.25 2.84 10.45
CA SER A 487 28.51 3.56 10.54
C SER A 487 28.51 4.72 9.56
N ARG A 488 29.18 5.81 9.91
CA ARG A 488 29.35 7.02 9.10
C ARG A 488 30.82 7.38 8.99
N LEU A 489 31.26 7.61 7.75
CA LEU A 489 32.61 7.99 7.42
C LEU A 489 32.59 9.34 6.73
N THR A 490 33.28 10.35 7.28
CA THR A 490 33.54 11.61 6.58
C THR A 490 34.55 11.36 5.49
N LEU A 491 34.19 11.73 4.25
CA LEU A 491 35.02 11.49 3.09
C LEU A 491 35.99 12.67 2.85
N PRO A 492 37.25 12.39 2.52
CA PRO A 492 38.16 13.41 2.00
C PRO A 492 37.66 14.02 0.70
N GLU A 493 38.06 15.22 0.39
CA GLU A 493 37.77 15.89 -0.87
C GLU A 493 38.36 15.09 -2.06
N GLY A 494 37.58 14.96 -3.15
CA GLY A 494 37.99 14.19 -4.32
C GLY A 494 37.86 12.67 -4.20
N THR A 495 37.27 12.17 -3.14
CA THR A 495 37.02 10.74 -2.97
C THR A 495 36.03 10.23 -4.04
N PRO A 496 36.25 9.03 -4.65
CA PRO A 496 35.30 8.41 -5.56
C PRO A 496 33.97 8.14 -4.85
N THR A 497 32.87 8.28 -5.59
CA THR A 497 31.51 8.13 -5.07
C THR A 497 30.78 6.97 -5.73
N LEU A 498 29.83 6.38 -5.02
CA LEU A 498 28.87 5.47 -5.61
C LEU A 498 27.76 6.26 -6.33
N GLU A 499 27.29 5.73 -7.45
CA GLU A 499 26.17 6.32 -8.21
C GLU A 499 24.82 5.69 -7.84
N ARG A 500 24.84 4.49 -7.26
CA ARG A 500 23.63 3.69 -6.90
C ARG A 500 23.75 3.22 -5.45
N VAL A 501 22.61 2.90 -4.85
CA VAL A 501 22.61 2.19 -3.58
C VAL A 501 23.04 0.75 -3.84
N VAL A 502 24.01 0.26 -3.11
CA VAL A 502 24.45 -1.14 -3.17
C VAL A 502 24.00 -1.86 -1.90
N CYS A 503 23.29 -2.97 -2.07
CA CYS A 503 22.77 -3.81 -1.00
C CYS A 503 23.33 -5.24 -1.12
N ALA A 504 23.79 -5.78 0.00
CA ALA A 504 24.17 -7.19 0.16
C ALA A 504 23.77 -7.68 1.56
N GLY A 505 24.67 -7.86 2.51
CA GLY A 505 24.37 -8.07 3.92
C GLY A 505 23.86 -6.81 4.62
N GLY A 506 24.35 -5.66 4.17
CA GLY A 506 23.92 -4.32 4.56
C GLY A 506 23.49 -3.48 3.36
N TYR A 507 23.56 -2.14 3.49
CA TYR A 507 23.34 -1.20 2.40
C TYR A 507 24.38 -0.08 2.44
N VAL A 508 24.75 0.41 1.26
CA VAL A 508 25.69 1.52 1.07
C VAL A 508 25.09 2.46 0.03
N PRO A 509 24.49 3.58 0.42
CA PRO A 509 24.01 4.59 -0.53
C PRO A 509 25.16 5.47 -1.04
N PRO A 510 24.92 6.21 -2.12
CA PRO A 510 25.80 7.32 -2.49
C PRO A 510 26.02 8.27 -1.31
N PRO A 511 27.22 8.83 -1.16
CA PRO A 511 27.51 9.79 -0.08
C PRO A 511 26.54 10.98 -0.06
N LEU A 512 26.20 11.43 1.13
CA LEU A 512 25.36 12.61 1.38
C LEU A 512 26.16 13.63 2.18
N ASP A 513 26.26 14.86 1.67
CA ASP A 513 26.95 15.98 2.33
C ASP A 513 28.38 15.62 2.80
N GLY A 514 29.16 14.94 1.95
CA GLY A 514 30.52 14.51 2.24
C GLY A 514 30.63 13.33 3.22
N THR A 515 29.54 12.68 3.55
CA THR A 515 29.50 11.54 4.49
C THR A 515 29.00 10.29 3.80
N LEU A 516 29.72 9.18 3.93
CA LEU A 516 29.31 7.84 3.54
C LEU A 516 28.67 7.13 4.71
N THR A 517 27.42 6.72 4.57
CA THR A 517 26.71 5.87 5.53
C THR A 517 26.75 4.42 5.05
N PHE A 518 27.00 3.46 5.92
CA PHE A 518 26.97 2.03 5.59
C PHE A 518 26.59 1.17 6.80
N GLY A 519 26.07 0.00 6.56
CA GLY A 519 25.59 -0.95 7.55
C GLY A 519 24.20 -1.47 7.13
N ALA A 520 23.40 -1.95 8.06
CA ALA A 520 23.55 -1.92 9.50
C ALA A 520 23.79 -3.34 10.03
N THR A 521 24.36 -3.39 11.24
CA THR A 521 24.38 -4.64 12.02
C THR A 521 22.96 -5.14 12.31
N PHE A 522 22.81 -6.41 12.61
CA PHE A 522 21.54 -7.07 12.87
C PHE A 522 21.63 -7.96 14.09
N ALA A 523 21.12 -7.48 15.24
CA ALA A 523 21.14 -8.17 16.51
C ALA A 523 19.72 -8.39 17.05
N PRO A 524 19.11 -9.57 16.81
CA PRO A 524 17.75 -9.88 17.30
C PRO A 524 17.76 -10.02 18.84
N ASN A 525 16.61 -9.70 19.46
CA ASN A 525 16.39 -9.72 20.91
C ASN A 525 17.33 -8.78 21.69
N ARG A 526 17.73 -7.69 21.06
CA ARG A 526 18.55 -6.64 21.68
C ARG A 526 17.82 -5.30 21.48
N ASP A 527 17.80 -4.49 22.54
CA ASP A 527 17.07 -3.21 22.58
C ASP A 527 17.93 -2.02 23.06
N GLU A 528 19.23 -2.26 23.27
CA GLU A 528 20.16 -1.20 23.66
C GLU A 528 20.44 -0.29 22.44
N THR A 529 20.63 1.00 22.71
CA THR A 529 20.89 2.02 21.69
C THR A 529 22.26 2.67 21.80
N ASP A 530 23.13 2.17 22.68
CA ASP A 530 24.52 2.58 22.77
C ASP A 530 25.28 2.27 21.47
N GLU A 531 26.17 3.17 21.07
CA GLU A 531 27.07 2.97 19.93
C GLU A 531 28.24 2.08 20.36
N ARG A 532 28.61 1.11 19.49
CA ARG A 532 29.65 0.12 19.79
C ARG A 532 30.68 0.03 18.71
N GLU A 533 31.96 0.05 19.09
CA GLU A 533 33.08 -0.09 18.17
C GLU A 533 33.06 -1.46 17.45
N ALA A 534 32.64 -2.52 18.12
CA ALA A 534 32.50 -3.85 17.51
C ALA A 534 31.49 -3.87 16.35
N ASP A 535 30.44 -3.05 16.41
CA ASP A 535 29.49 -2.91 15.31
C ASP A 535 30.08 -2.11 14.14
N HIS A 536 30.91 -1.12 14.42
CA HIS A 536 31.69 -0.43 13.37
C HIS A 536 32.65 -1.38 12.66
N ALA A 537 33.36 -2.22 13.42
CA ALA A 537 34.24 -3.25 12.86
C ALA A 537 33.47 -4.24 11.95
N ALA A 538 32.28 -4.68 12.37
CA ALA A 538 31.42 -5.56 11.59
C ALA A 538 30.93 -4.87 10.31
N ASN A 539 30.51 -3.61 10.37
CA ASN A 539 30.07 -2.84 9.21
C ASN A 539 31.20 -2.58 8.22
N LEU A 540 32.44 -2.31 8.70
CA LEU A 540 33.61 -2.17 7.84
C LEU A 540 33.96 -3.48 7.12
N ALA A 541 33.92 -4.59 7.84
CA ALA A 541 34.17 -5.92 7.25
C ALA A 541 33.14 -6.25 6.14
N GLU A 542 31.87 -5.93 6.37
CA GLU A 542 30.82 -6.12 5.36
C GLU A 542 31.00 -5.19 4.15
N LEU A 543 31.37 -3.93 4.39
CA LEU A 543 31.67 -2.97 3.32
C LEU A 543 32.83 -3.46 2.45
N GLU A 544 33.93 -3.91 3.08
CA GLU A 544 35.12 -4.41 2.38
C GLU A 544 34.82 -5.71 1.60
N ALA A 545 34.02 -6.60 2.17
CA ALA A 545 33.59 -7.82 1.49
C ALA A 545 32.68 -7.56 0.30
N THR A 546 31.83 -6.53 0.40
CA THR A 546 30.85 -6.19 -0.65
C THR A 546 31.47 -5.36 -1.77
N LEU A 547 32.32 -4.38 -1.43
CA LEU A 547 32.89 -3.38 -2.36
C LEU A 547 34.41 -3.20 -2.17
N PRO A 548 35.22 -4.26 -2.37
CA PRO A 548 36.67 -4.21 -2.09
C PRO A 548 37.39 -3.13 -2.90
N ALA A 549 37.07 -2.97 -4.18
CA ALA A 549 37.67 -1.95 -5.03
C ALA A 549 37.34 -0.53 -4.59
N PHE A 550 36.10 -0.30 -4.14
CA PHE A 550 35.69 0.99 -3.59
C PHE A 550 36.41 1.31 -2.28
N VAL A 551 36.54 0.32 -1.37
CA VAL A 551 37.29 0.49 -0.12
C VAL A 551 38.77 0.78 -0.39
N ALA A 552 39.39 0.12 -1.37
CA ALA A 552 40.76 0.42 -1.79
C ALA A 552 40.87 1.88 -2.25
N ALA A 553 39.97 2.35 -3.08
CA ALA A 553 39.96 3.73 -3.56
C ALA A 553 39.71 4.75 -2.43
N LEU A 554 38.88 4.40 -1.43
CA LEU A 554 38.71 5.23 -0.23
C LEU A 554 40.01 5.38 0.57
N ARG A 555 40.78 4.29 0.74
CA ARG A 555 42.09 4.30 1.40
C ARG A 555 43.11 5.13 0.65
N GLU A 556 43.15 4.99 -0.67
CA GLU A 556 44.03 5.78 -1.54
C GLU A 556 43.72 7.27 -1.47
N ALA A 557 42.44 7.65 -1.32
CA ALA A 557 41.99 9.02 -1.11
C ALA A 557 42.28 9.55 0.31
N GLY A 558 42.83 8.73 1.20
CA GLY A 558 43.15 9.11 2.57
C GLY A 558 42.04 8.98 3.60
N ALA A 559 40.98 8.24 3.29
CA ALA A 559 39.91 7.98 4.25
C ALA A 559 40.38 7.07 5.40
N THR A 560 39.99 7.41 6.63
CA THR A 560 40.34 6.65 7.84
C THR A 560 39.28 5.57 8.09
N LEU A 561 39.60 4.35 7.69
CA LEU A 561 38.71 3.18 7.81
C LEU A 561 39.06 2.34 9.05
N GLU A 562 39.03 2.97 10.20
CA GLU A 562 39.27 2.35 11.51
C GLU A 562 37.99 2.43 12.37
N PRO A 563 37.60 1.35 13.06
CA PRO A 563 36.36 1.33 13.86
C PRO A 563 36.23 2.50 14.85
N GLY A 564 37.33 2.84 15.55
CA GLY A 564 37.37 3.91 16.54
C GLY A 564 37.33 5.34 15.95
N ALA A 565 37.50 5.50 14.62
CA ALA A 565 37.43 6.78 13.94
C ALA A 565 36.04 7.05 13.33
N LEU A 566 35.13 6.08 13.37
CA LEU A 566 33.80 6.20 12.78
C LEU A 566 32.83 6.82 13.77
N ALA A 567 31.94 7.65 13.26
CA ALA A 567 30.70 7.98 13.93
C ALA A 567 29.59 6.98 13.53
N GLY A 568 28.52 6.93 14.29
CA GLY A 568 27.42 6.03 13.97
C GLY A 568 26.11 6.37 14.64
N ARG A 569 25.20 5.43 14.55
CA ARG A 569 23.92 5.49 15.23
C ARG A 569 23.36 4.07 15.40
N ALA A 570 23.04 3.72 16.65
CA ALA A 570 22.32 2.50 16.95
C ALA A 570 20.83 2.79 17.19
N ALA A 571 19.98 1.89 16.75
CA ALA A 571 18.53 1.99 16.94
C ALA A 571 17.88 0.60 16.98
N VAL A 572 16.66 0.54 17.50
CA VAL A 572 15.89 -0.69 17.61
C VAL A 572 14.75 -0.68 16.60
N ARG A 573 14.70 -1.71 15.79
CA ARG A 573 13.60 -2.05 14.87
C ARG A 573 12.69 -3.07 15.54
N ALA A 574 11.43 -3.14 15.10
CA ALA A 574 10.53 -4.22 15.50
C ALA A 574 10.28 -5.15 14.32
N ALA A 575 10.34 -6.44 14.55
CA ALA A 575 10.00 -7.47 13.58
C ALA A 575 8.93 -8.41 14.14
N SER A 576 8.08 -8.96 13.28
CA SER A 576 7.22 -10.11 13.57
C SER A 576 7.96 -11.41 13.25
N PRO A 577 7.51 -12.56 13.78
CA PRO A 577 8.13 -13.86 13.48
C PRO A 577 8.12 -14.23 12.00
N ASP A 578 7.12 -13.76 11.23
CA ASP A 578 7.01 -13.99 9.77
C ASP A 578 7.56 -12.83 8.94
N LYS A 579 8.17 -11.82 9.59
CA LYS A 579 8.80 -10.66 8.94
C LYS A 579 7.87 -9.79 8.11
N SER A 580 6.55 -9.88 8.35
CA SER A 580 5.54 -9.01 7.75
C SER A 580 5.03 -8.00 8.77
N PRO A 581 4.68 -6.79 8.38
CA PRO A 581 4.14 -5.79 9.30
C PRO A 581 2.83 -6.22 9.96
N TYR A 582 2.52 -5.63 11.09
CA TYR A 582 1.19 -5.60 11.67
C TYR A 582 0.53 -4.28 11.31
N ALA A 583 -0.60 -4.34 10.63
CA ALA A 583 -1.41 -3.17 10.29
C ALA A 583 -2.90 -3.54 10.35
N GLY A 584 -3.62 -2.95 11.30
CA GLY A 584 -5.06 -3.23 11.45
C GLY A 584 -5.58 -3.10 12.87
N PRO A 585 -6.81 -3.56 13.12
CA PRO A 585 -7.45 -3.49 14.43
C PRO A 585 -6.78 -4.45 15.41
N VAL A 586 -6.65 -4.01 16.67
CA VAL A 586 -6.01 -4.82 17.72
C VAL A 586 -6.98 -5.89 18.22
N PRO A 587 -6.64 -7.19 18.13
CA PRO A 587 -7.49 -8.28 18.61
C PRO A 587 -7.53 -8.32 20.14
N VAL A 588 -8.68 -8.71 20.72
CA VAL A 588 -8.79 -9.09 22.13
C VAL A 588 -8.26 -10.51 22.27
N ALA A 589 -6.98 -10.64 22.63
CA ALA A 589 -6.22 -11.90 22.54
C ALA A 589 -6.87 -13.04 23.36
N GLU A 590 -7.33 -12.77 24.56
CA GLU A 590 -7.99 -13.74 25.45
C GLU A 590 -9.32 -14.22 24.84
N ALA A 591 -10.06 -13.30 24.20
CA ALA A 591 -11.29 -13.63 23.52
C ALA A 591 -11.04 -14.53 22.31
N TRP A 592 -10.01 -14.22 21.51
CA TRP A 592 -9.63 -15.07 20.37
C TRP A 592 -9.17 -16.45 20.81
N ALA A 593 -8.39 -16.54 21.88
CA ALA A 593 -7.95 -17.82 22.45
C ALA A 593 -9.15 -18.69 22.89
N ALA A 594 -10.16 -18.09 23.51
CA ALA A 594 -11.38 -18.80 23.93
C ALA A 594 -12.29 -19.18 22.76
N ASP A 595 -12.60 -18.21 21.88
CA ASP A 595 -13.57 -18.40 20.77
C ASP A 595 -13.07 -19.43 19.73
N TYR A 596 -11.76 -19.46 19.50
CA TYR A 596 -11.12 -20.32 18.50
C TYR A 596 -10.35 -21.51 19.08
N ALA A 597 -10.48 -21.80 20.38
CA ALA A 597 -9.79 -22.91 21.06
C ALA A 597 -9.91 -24.27 20.35
N ARG A 598 -11.04 -24.53 19.69
CA ARG A 598 -11.26 -25.78 18.94
C ARG A 598 -10.31 -25.98 17.77
N LEU A 599 -9.76 -24.92 17.19
CA LEU A 599 -8.82 -25.00 16.07
C LEU A 599 -7.50 -25.68 16.47
N ALA A 600 -7.13 -25.67 17.74
CA ALA A 600 -5.98 -26.43 18.26
C ALA A 600 -6.16 -27.94 18.14
N LYS A 601 -7.42 -28.44 18.14
CA LYS A 601 -7.74 -29.86 17.99
C LYS A 601 -8.07 -30.25 16.56
N ASP A 602 -8.74 -29.37 15.83
CA ASP A 602 -9.18 -29.61 14.46
C ASP A 602 -9.29 -28.27 13.70
N ALA A 603 -8.27 -27.97 12.91
CA ALA A 603 -8.18 -26.74 12.12
C ALA A 603 -9.26 -26.60 11.05
N THR A 604 -9.98 -27.70 10.73
CA THR A 604 -11.07 -27.68 9.73
C THR A 604 -12.41 -27.23 10.32
N ARG A 605 -12.55 -27.23 11.63
CA ARG A 605 -13.76 -26.83 12.34
C ARG A 605 -13.76 -25.37 12.72
N VAL A 606 -13.84 -24.52 11.71
CA VAL A 606 -13.84 -23.07 11.89
C VAL A 606 -15.14 -22.60 12.54
N PRO A 607 -15.07 -21.89 13.70
CA PRO A 607 -16.26 -21.26 14.29
C PRO A 607 -16.76 -20.12 13.39
N ALA A 608 -18.08 -19.91 13.34
CA ALA A 608 -18.67 -18.80 12.59
C ALA A 608 -18.55 -17.42 13.31
N THR A 609 -18.05 -17.40 14.55
CA THR A 609 -17.95 -16.20 15.37
C THR A 609 -16.93 -15.23 14.78
N PRO A 610 -17.28 -13.96 14.50
CA PRO A 610 -16.32 -12.94 14.11
C PRO A 610 -15.28 -12.66 15.20
N GLY A 611 -14.07 -12.29 14.79
CA GLY A 611 -13.01 -11.92 15.72
C GLY A 611 -13.36 -10.67 16.53
N ARG A 612 -13.16 -10.73 17.84
CA ARG A 612 -13.37 -9.59 18.74
C ARG A 612 -12.12 -8.72 18.74
N HIS A 613 -12.32 -7.40 18.61
CA HIS A 613 -11.26 -6.39 18.60
C HIS A 613 -11.49 -5.36 19.70
N HIS A 614 -10.43 -4.70 20.16
CA HIS A 614 -10.57 -3.51 20.97
C HIS A 614 -11.16 -2.38 20.11
N GLY A 615 -12.33 -1.87 20.47
CA GLY A 615 -13.03 -0.85 19.70
C GLY A 615 -12.18 0.41 19.55
N GLY A 616 -12.00 0.89 18.31
CA GLY A 616 -11.22 2.10 18.02
C GLY A 616 -9.72 2.01 18.31
N LEU A 617 -9.16 0.81 18.51
CA LEU A 617 -7.72 0.62 18.72
C LEU A 617 -7.07 -0.09 17.54
N TRP A 618 -6.02 0.53 17.01
CA TRP A 618 -5.29 0.10 15.82
C TRP A 618 -3.79 -0.02 16.11
N ILE A 619 -3.08 -0.78 15.27
CA ILE A 619 -1.62 -0.91 15.37
C ILE A 619 -0.97 -0.84 13.98
N SER A 620 0.17 -0.13 13.90
CA SER A 620 1.11 -0.15 12.78
C SER A 620 2.50 -0.41 13.32
N ALA A 621 2.97 -1.65 13.24
CA ALA A 621 4.24 -2.07 13.84
C ALA A 621 4.90 -3.23 13.06
N ALA A 622 6.05 -3.69 13.53
CA ALA A 622 6.77 -4.83 12.96
C ALA A 622 7.25 -4.63 11.51
N HIS A 623 7.53 -3.40 11.09
CA HIS A 623 8.02 -3.09 9.74
C HIS A 623 9.44 -3.57 9.46
N GLY A 624 10.19 -4.01 10.48
CA GLY A 624 11.55 -4.51 10.36
C GLY A 624 12.49 -3.49 9.71
N SER A 625 13.28 -3.94 8.75
CA SER A 625 14.22 -3.09 8.01
C SER A 625 13.61 -2.46 6.74
N ARG A 626 12.31 -2.65 6.48
CA ARG A 626 11.63 -2.19 5.25
C ARG A 626 10.48 -1.24 5.51
N GLY A 627 10.55 -0.51 6.62
CA GLY A 627 9.52 0.47 7.01
C GLY A 627 9.28 1.54 5.95
N LEU A 628 10.30 1.99 5.24
CA LEU A 628 10.18 2.96 4.16
C LEU A 628 9.28 2.48 3.01
N ALA A 629 9.29 1.17 2.72
CA ALA A 629 8.41 0.59 1.70
C ALA A 629 7.03 0.24 2.26
N SER A 630 6.93 -0.29 3.49
CA SER A 630 5.68 -0.86 4.00
C SER A 630 4.83 0.12 4.82
N ALA A 631 5.44 1.05 5.58
CA ALA A 631 4.70 1.89 6.51
C ALA A 631 3.73 2.86 5.82
N PRO A 632 4.05 3.53 4.71
CA PRO A 632 3.10 4.41 4.03
C PRO A 632 1.86 3.67 3.52
N LEU A 633 2.01 2.48 2.95
CA LEU A 633 0.87 1.68 2.47
C LEU A 633 0.02 1.14 3.65
N CYS A 634 0.67 0.67 4.71
CA CYS A 634 -0.03 0.24 5.93
C CYS A 634 -0.79 1.41 6.59
N ALA A 635 -0.26 2.62 6.50
CA ALA A 635 -0.92 3.83 6.97
C ALA A 635 -2.20 4.13 6.18
N GLU A 636 -2.15 4.02 4.85
CA GLU A 636 -3.34 4.13 3.99
C GLU A 636 -4.39 3.06 4.34
N LEU A 637 -3.96 1.82 4.60
CA LEU A 637 -4.86 0.75 5.03
C LEU A 637 -5.58 1.10 6.34
N ILE A 638 -4.86 1.53 7.36
CA ILE A 638 -5.44 1.89 8.67
C ILE A 638 -6.36 3.11 8.53
N ALA A 639 -5.91 4.15 7.83
CA ALA A 639 -6.71 5.35 7.62
C ALA A 639 -8.00 5.05 6.84
N SER A 640 -7.93 4.19 5.81
CA SER A 640 -9.12 3.75 5.06
C SER A 640 -10.10 2.98 5.94
N ARG A 641 -9.62 2.12 6.84
CA ARG A 641 -10.50 1.42 7.81
C ARG A 641 -11.19 2.40 8.76
N ILE A 642 -10.44 3.34 9.32
CA ILE A 642 -10.99 4.36 10.24
C ILE A 642 -12.03 5.23 9.53
N CYS A 643 -11.83 5.55 8.26
CA CYS A 643 -12.68 6.45 7.47
C CYS A 643 -13.73 5.74 6.61
N ASP A 644 -13.96 4.44 6.79
CA ASP A 644 -14.90 3.60 6.01
C ASP A 644 -14.73 3.73 4.50
N GLU A 645 -13.49 3.58 4.04
CA GLU A 645 -13.10 3.63 2.63
C GLU A 645 -12.74 2.26 2.08
N PRO A 646 -12.78 2.06 0.75
CA PRO A 646 -12.12 0.94 0.11
C PRO A 646 -10.64 0.87 0.47
N LEU A 647 -10.12 -0.35 0.62
CA LEU A 647 -8.74 -0.55 1.07
C LEU A 647 -7.74 -0.54 -0.09
N PRO A 648 -6.49 -0.09 0.14
CA PRO A 648 -5.45 0.00 -0.88
C PRO A 648 -4.78 -1.35 -1.21
N LEU A 649 -5.32 -2.44 -0.69
CA LEU A 649 -4.84 -3.82 -0.86
C LEU A 649 -6.00 -4.79 -1.03
N GLU A 650 -5.72 -5.89 -1.69
CA GLU A 650 -6.62 -7.03 -1.78
C GLU A 650 -6.91 -7.66 -0.41
N ALA A 651 -8.13 -8.15 -0.19
CA ALA A 651 -8.55 -8.73 1.09
C ALA A 651 -7.59 -9.80 1.64
N PRO A 652 -7.04 -10.75 0.86
CA PRO A 652 -6.06 -11.73 1.38
C PRO A 652 -4.76 -11.09 1.89
N LEU A 653 -4.33 -9.97 1.32
CA LEU A 653 -3.14 -9.25 1.77
C LEU A 653 -3.42 -8.43 3.04
N VAL A 654 -4.64 -7.90 3.17
CA VAL A 654 -5.12 -7.26 4.40
C VAL A 654 -5.15 -8.26 5.54
N ASP A 655 -5.64 -9.46 5.31
CA ASP A 655 -5.66 -10.56 6.28
C ASP A 655 -4.24 -10.97 6.69
N HIS A 656 -3.31 -11.00 5.72
CA HIS A 656 -1.89 -11.26 5.98
C HIS A 656 -1.23 -10.19 6.87
N LEU A 657 -1.70 -8.93 6.81
CA LEU A 657 -1.19 -7.83 7.65
C LEU A 657 -1.89 -7.76 9.02
N HIS A 658 -2.99 -8.48 9.22
CA HIS A 658 -3.78 -8.40 10.44
C HIS A 658 -2.94 -8.79 11.68
N PRO A 659 -2.94 -7.99 12.76
CA PRO A 659 -2.10 -8.26 13.94
C PRO A 659 -2.42 -9.61 14.62
N GLY A 660 -3.66 -10.08 14.55
CA GLY A 660 -4.09 -11.36 15.12
C GLY A 660 -3.68 -12.61 14.32
N ARG A 661 -3.10 -12.47 13.12
CA ARG A 661 -2.74 -13.62 12.27
C ARG A 661 -1.84 -14.65 12.95
N ARG A 662 -0.93 -14.15 13.81
CA ARG A 662 0.00 -15.03 14.56
C ARG A 662 -0.69 -15.75 15.72
N LEU A 663 -1.64 -15.09 16.38
CA LEU A 663 -2.42 -15.70 17.48
C LEU A 663 -3.18 -16.92 16.96
N ILE A 664 -3.86 -16.80 15.81
CA ILE A 664 -4.56 -17.91 15.17
C ILE A 664 -3.62 -19.02 14.72
N ARG A 665 -2.49 -18.65 14.07
CA ARG A 665 -1.52 -19.63 13.60
C ARG A 665 -0.89 -20.41 14.75
N ASP A 666 -0.54 -19.75 15.83
CA ASP A 666 0.06 -20.38 16.99
C ASP A 666 -0.96 -21.26 17.73
N LEU A 667 -2.23 -20.86 17.77
CA LEU A 667 -3.33 -21.67 18.25
C LEU A 667 -3.48 -22.99 17.45
N ILE A 668 -3.57 -22.89 16.11
CA ILE A 668 -3.67 -24.05 15.22
C ILE A 668 -2.47 -24.99 15.36
N GLN A 669 -1.29 -24.47 15.64
CA GLN A 669 -0.06 -25.24 15.83
C GLN A 669 0.11 -25.78 17.28
N GLY A 670 -0.82 -25.53 18.17
CA GLY A 670 -0.73 -25.95 19.57
C GLY A 670 0.39 -25.29 20.38
N LYS A 671 0.82 -24.10 19.99
CA LYS A 671 1.93 -23.37 20.60
C LYS A 671 1.53 -22.38 21.70
N GLN A 672 0.27 -22.37 22.12
CA GLN A 672 -0.25 -21.39 23.10
C GLN A 672 0.34 -21.52 24.51
N ASP A 673 0.84 -22.69 24.90
CA ASP A 673 1.39 -22.89 26.26
C ASP A 673 2.66 -22.09 26.54
N ALA A 674 3.36 -21.63 25.51
CA ALA A 674 4.59 -20.85 25.67
C ALA A 674 4.38 -19.34 25.91
N ALA A 675 3.20 -18.80 25.56
CA ALA A 675 2.88 -17.37 25.75
C ALA A 675 2.34 -17.10 27.17
N SER A 676 1.55 -18.04 27.73
CA SER A 676 1.03 -17.96 29.10
C SER A 676 2.14 -18.09 30.15
N ALA A 677 3.22 -18.82 29.84
CA ALA A 677 4.37 -18.99 30.72
C ALA A 677 5.28 -17.75 30.81
N ARG A 678 5.19 -16.80 29.88
CA ARG A 678 5.99 -15.57 29.92
C ARG A 678 5.31 -14.39 30.64
N GLY A 679 4.01 -14.49 30.89
CA GLY A 679 3.19 -13.46 31.55
C GLY A 679 3.15 -13.54 33.10
N ILE A 680 3.70 -14.58 33.74
CA ILE A 680 3.60 -14.79 35.18
C ILE A 680 4.96 -14.66 35.91
N GLY A 681 5.98 -14.15 35.26
CA GLY A 681 7.34 -14.08 35.78
C GLY A 681 7.91 -12.70 36.04
N ASN A 682 7.15 -11.71 36.52
CA ASN A 682 7.72 -10.47 37.07
C ASN A 682 6.79 -9.90 38.16
N GLY A 683 6.78 -10.57 39.30
CA GLY A 683 6.12 -10.14 40.55
C GLY A 683 6.78 -10.80 41.73
N SER A 684 8.02 -10.41 42.04
CA SER A 684 8.62 -10.48 43.39
C SER A 684 9.92 -9.68 43.38
#